data_8470d1f541749ee5b23b61e6c2f6bfb8
#
_entry.id   8470d1f541749ee5b23b61e6c2f6bfb8
#
_cell.length_a   1.000
_cell.length_b   1.000
_cell.length_c   1.000
_cell.angle_alpha   90.00
_cell.angle_beta   90.00
_cell.angle_gamma   90.00
#
_symmetry.space_group_name_H-M   'P 1'
#
loop_
_entity.id
_entity.type
_entity.pdbx_description
1 polymer ?
#
loop_
_entity_poly.entity_id
_entity_poly.type
_entity_poly.pdbx_seq_one_letter_code
_entity_poly.pdbx_strand_id
1 'polypeptide(L)'
;MRPAQDDRGPSDTGTPEGPVGPTDQNSSQDQPPETITVTYPSTSYSVAPGGTSGFFTTAQNADITLSAVGFNDTGGPLRFNRASGLTTDGTRLVMTDVFNNRVLIWNTAPTHPNQVPDLVLGQPNFTTNEPGTGRNQLNWPLSASTDGTRLAVTDTNNDRILIWTEFPTSNAEPADIVLSGGTNANPSKSNIRWPWGVWTDGTKLAVASTESASVLIWNSFPTYDGQPADVLLTGSGHIGTPRQITSDGNSLIVGDHNATANGGNEAGTFFWTSFPTTDQQPYDFFVVDPLGEKQTAPWLRGDFTDDGRLLMMGDTLHIWDGLPQSAADPPSLSNLGQGIAGGYDFRWGDYSTVAVVGSRVYITTNGSTLVVYDSIPTSSTQAPDFVLGATDLYVDANIENFVMSNPVPVSNGTSLFASSDFDNRLFVWRNLPNESGAAPDVVYHFCWYSNEDAARRHQCGDIFGAWDNALHGEFFALAGGTRLLIWTELPLEGNLPAYDFKEGVGSVQFDELTGVAMDDRYFYVADKRASAVYVWAGIPDGTHEPVATLAVNQPTRLSSDGTWLAVNSTMGNGAQIFRVDEIATSGAPTAVGGGGIFNLPEGTTVDGGHLFVADTGNNQVHVWEDVADALVGRSADVILGASGPSDTQPEITRNQMFWPAAASFDGDYLWVGERKFSGRLVRFSPTG
;
A
#
# COMPACT_ATOMS: atom_id res chain seq x y z
N MET A 1 4.63 -12.55 10.44
CA MET A 1 3.67 -11.43 10.28
C MET A 1 2.28 -12.01 10.07
N ARG A 2 1.26 -11.57 10.78
CA ARG A 2 -0.10 -11.84 10.34
C ARG A 2 -0.39 -10.87 9.22
N PRO A 3 -0.83 -11.33 8.04
CA PRO A 3 -1.29 -10.43 7.00
C PRO A 3 -2.47 -9.63 7.54
N ALA A 4 -2.53 -8.38 7.19
CA ALA A 4 -3.71 -7.58 7.41
C ALA A 4 -4.89 -8.29 6.70
N GLN A 5 -5.95 -8.58 7.45
CA GLN A 5 -7.22 -8.90 6.83
C GLN A 5 -7.62 -7.74 5.91
N ASP A 6 -8.25 -8.07 4.82
CA ASP A 6 -8.75 -7.16 3.79
C ASP A 6 -9.47 -5.97 4.45
N ASP A 7 -8.85 -4.79 4.42
CA ASP A 7 -9.26 -3.59 5.16
C ASP A 7 -10.42 -2.83 4.50
N ARG A 8 -11.23 -3.51 3.70
CA ARG A 8 -12.43 -2.89 3.17
C ARG A 8 -13.57 -3.05 4.16
N GLY A 9 -13.91 -1.96 4.82
CA GLY A 9 -15.13 -1.86 5.59
C GLY A 9 -16.37 -2.19 4.74
N PRO A 10 -17.48 -2.55 5.35
CA PRO A 10 -18.69 -2.90 4.61
C PRO A 10 -19.14 -1.71 3.76
N SER A 11 -19.31 -1.95 2.46
CA SER A 11 -19.86 -0.97 1.51
C SER A 11 -21.26 -0.55 1.97
N ASP A 12 -21.41 0.70 2.37
CA ASP A 12 -22.72 1.29 2.63
C ASP A 12 -23.36 1.69 1.30
N THR A 13 -24.47 1.05 0.97
CA THR A 13 -25.31 1.38 -0.18
C THR A 13 -26.29 2.50 0.17
N GLY A 14 -25.82 3.70 0.23
CA GLY A 14 -26.64 4.90 0.38
C GLY A 14 -26.52 5.81 -0.84
N THR A 15 -27.44 5.67 -1.80
CA THR A 15 -27.54 6.56 -2.96
C THR A 15 -28.15 7.91 -2.57
N PRO A 16 -27.53 9.03 -2.99
CA PRO A 16 -28.30 10.25 -3.29
C PRO A 16 -28.55 10.32 -4.80
N GLU A 17 -29.82 10.40 -5.16
CA GLU A 17 -30.27 10.69 -6.53
C GLU A 17 -29.75 12.06 -6.99
N GLY A 18 -28.90 12.07 -8.01
CA GLY A 18 -28.53 13.24 -8.80
C GLY A 18 -29.14 13.17 -10.19
N PRO A 19 -29.33 14.30 -10.88
CA PRO A 19 -30.22 14.41 -12.04
C PRO A 19 -29.67 13.67 -13.27
N VAL A 20 -30.57 12.96 -13.91
CA VAL A 20 -30.43 12.23 -15.16
C VAL A 20 -29.97 13.15 -16.30
N GLY A 21 -28.77 12.95 -16.82
CA GLY A 21 -28.30 13.49 -18.09
C GLY A 21 -28.69 12.57 -19.27
N PRO A 22 -28.66 13.06 -20.49
CA PRO A 22 -29.27 12.37 -21.62
C PRO A 22 -28.55 11.07 -21.96
N THR A 23 -29.36 10.05 -22.20
CA THR A 23 -28.96 8.75 -22.70
C THR A 23 -28.44 8.87 -24.13
N ASP A 24 -27.13 8.72 -24.32
CA ASP A 24 -26.57 8.37 -25.61
C ASP A 24 -26.69 6.86 -25.82
N GLN A 25 -27.73 6.51 -26.58
CA GLN A 25 -27.85 5.17 -27.16
C GLN A 25 -26.87 5.08 -28.35
N ASN A 26 -25.66 4.64 -28.13
CA ASN A 26 -24.86 4.11 -29.22
C ASN A 26 -25.15 2.62 -29.32
N SER A 27 -26.02 2.27 -30.24
CA SER A 27 -26.27 0.91 -30.68
C SER A 27 -25.01 0.41 -31.37
N SER A 28 -24.16 -0.31 -30.68
CA SER A 28 -23.12 -1.13 -31.30
C SER A 28 -23.82 -2.24 -32.06
N GLN A 29 -23.57 -2.30 -33.36
CA GLN A 29 -24.08 -3.33 -34.27
C GLN A 29 -23.62 -4.71 -33.77
N ASP A 30 -24.48 -5.71 -33.94
CA ASP A 30 -24.20 -7.14 -33.81
C ASP A 30 -22.98 -7.52 -34.66
N GLN A 31 -21.80 -7.46 -34.08
CA GLN A 31 -20.62 -8.13 -34.60
C GLN A 31 -20.54 -9.48 -33.88
N PRO A 32 -20.33 -10.58 -34.60
CA PRO A 32 -20.05 -11.86 -33.96
C PRO A 32 -18.77 -11.73 -33.11
N PRO A 33 -18.68 -12.46 -31.97
CA PRO A 33 -17.49 -12.41 -31.13
C PRO A 33 -16.25 -12.68 -31.99
N GLU A 34 -15.34 -11.70 -32.00
CA GLU A 34 -14.08 -11.84 -32.69
C GLU A 34 -13.25 -12.92 -32.02
N THR A 35 -12.77 -13.86 -32.81
CA THR A 35 -11.81 -14.83 -32.33
C THR A 35 -10.50 -14.11 -32.08
N ILE A 36 -10.06 -14.04 -30.84
CA ILE A 36 -8.79 -13.43 -30.48
C ILE A 36 -7.69 -14.35 -30.99
N THR A 37 -6.95 -13.91 -32.02
CA THR A 37 -5.78 -14.65 -32.52
C THR A 37 -4.54 -13.93 -31.99
N VAL A 38 -3.81 -14.56 -31.10
CA VAL A 38 -2.57 -14.01 -30.54
C VAL A 38 -1.39 -14.88 -30.95
N THR A 39 -0.32 -14.21 -31.32
CA THR A 39 0.97 -14.83 -31.45
C THR A 39 1.75 -14.50 -30.17
N TYR A 40 1.88 -15.46 -29.28
CA TYR A 40 2.78 -15.30 -28.14
C TYR A 40 4.20 -15.09 -28.64
N PRO A 41 4.97 -14.14 -28.11
CA PRO A 41 6.40 -14.09 -28.37
C PRO A 41 6.97 -15.47 -28.02
N SER A 42 7.81 -16.04 -28.90
CA SER A 42 8.41 -17.34 -28.62
C SER A 42 9.28 -17.20 -27.36
N THR A 43 8.97 -17.96 -26.32
CA THR A 43 9.73 -18.02 -25.08
C THR A 43 11.04 -18.78 -25.19
N SER A 44 11.67 -18.76 -26.39
CA SER A 44 12.97 -19.36 -26.53
C SER A 44 14.05 -18.45 -25.93
N TYR A 45 14.47 -18.77 -24.71
CA TYR A 45 15.65 -18.16 -24.12
C TYR A 45 16.87 -18.50 -25.01
N SER A 46 17.58 -17.46 -25.43
CA SER A 46 18.87 -17.69 -26.07
C SER A 46 19.86 -18.14 -25.00
N VAL A 47 20.31 -19.37 -25.06
CA VAL A 47 21.43 -19.84 -24.26
C VAL A 47 22.66 -19.06 -24.68
N ALA A 48 23.26 -18.30 -23.76
CA ALA A 48 24.52 -17.62 -24.05
C ALA A 48 25.60 -18.66 -24.41
N PRO A 49 26.44 -18.41 -25.41
CA PRO A 49 27.50 -19.35 -25.78
C PRO A 49 28.39 -19.69 -24.57
N GLY A 50 28.37 -20.95 -24.12
CA GLY A 50 29.13 -21.41 -22.96
C GLY A 50 28.45 -21.18 -21.59
N GLY A 51 27.22 -20.69 -21.57
CA GLY A 51 26.43 -20.54 -20.34
C GLY A 51 25.72 -21.82 -19.93
N THR A 52 25.53 -22.02 -18.64
CA THR A 52 24.47 -22.88 -18.15
C THR A 52 23.14 -22.32 -18.62
N SER A 53 22.19 -23.17 -19.01
CA SER A 53 20.84 -22.76 -19.39
C SER A 53 20.28 -21.79 -18.35
N GLY A 54 20.27 -20.49 -18.66
CA GLY A 54 19.92 -19.45 -17.71
C GLY A 54 18.50 -18.99 -17.92
N PHE A 55 17.69 -19.18 -16.91
CA PHE A 55 16.38 -18.59 -16.82
C PHE A 55 16.47 -17.41 -15.83
N PHE A 56 16.21 -17.64 -14.59
CA PHE A 56 16.51 -16.74 -13.47
C PHE A 56 17.41 -17.46 -12.47
N THR A 57 17.99 -16.71 -11.52
CA THR A 57 18.78 -17.30 -10.44
C THR A 57 18.23 -16.87 -9.08
N THR A 58 18.28 -17.77 -8.10
CA THR A 58 17.87 -17.42 -6.73
C THR A 58 18.65 -16.24 -6.20
N ALA A 59 17.96 -15.31 -5.53
CA ALA A 59 18.52 -14.05 -5.02
C ALA A 59 19.06 -13.10 -6.10
N GLN A 60 18.59 -13.22 -7.35
CA GLN A 60 18.97 -12.33 -8.43
C GLN A 60 18.60 -10.88 -8.11
N ASN A 61 19.49 -9.96 -8.44
CA ASN A 61 19.17 -8.54 -8.43
C ASN A 61 18.16 -8.17 -9.50
N ALA A 62 17.17 -7.37 -9.15
CA ALA A 62 16.33 -6.70 -10.14
C ALA A 62 17.16 -5.70 -10.96
N ASP A 63 16.83 -5.56 -12.24
CA ASP A 63 17.52 -4.63 -13.14
C ASP A 63 17.04 -3.20 -12.94
N ILE A 64 15.73 -3.04 -12.90
CA ILE A 64 15.00 -1.76 -12.93
C ILE A 64 13.97 -1.75 -11.80
N THR A 65 13.78 -0.58 -11.22
CA THR A 65 12.61 -0.27 -10.40
C THR A 65 11.83 0.89 -10.99
N LEU A 66 10.53 0.73 -11.11
CA LEU A 66 9.60 1.80 -11.46
C LEU A 66 8.89 2.25 -10.19
N SER A 67 9.29 3.39 -9.69
CA SER A 67 8.78 4.04 -8.50
C SER A 67 9.26 5.48 -8.50
N ALA A 68 8.72 6.30 -7.60
CA ALA A 68 9.19 7.66 -7.35
C ALA A 68 10.67 7.72 -6.95
N VAL A 69 11.18 6.63 -6.40
CA VAL A 69 12.56 6.49 -5.94
C VAL A 69 13.27 5.35 -6.64
N GLY A 70 14.59 5.47 -6.77
CA GLY A 70 15.43 4.42 -7.35
C GLY A 70 15.94 3.42 -6.32
N PHE A 71 16.70 2.44 -6.78
CA PHE A 71 17.51 1.60 -5.90
C PHE A 71 18.61 2.44 -5.25
N ASN A 72 18.56 2.56 -3.93
CA ASN A 72 19.46 3.41 -3.13
C ASN A 72 19.58 4.84 -3.65
N ASP A 73 18.47 5.41 -4.14
CA ASP A 73 18.36 6.77 -4.66
C ASP A 73 16.98 7.36 -4.37
N THR A 74 16.94 8.38 -3.52
CA THR A 74 15.69 9.10 -3.18
C THR A 74 15.33 10.16 -4.20
N GLY A 75 16.21 10.54 -5.08
CA GLY A 75 16.07 11.73 -5.95
C GLY A 75 16.27 13.06 -5.24
N GLY A 76 16.63 13.10 -3.94
CA GLY A 76 17.01 14.31 -3.23
C GLY A 76 16.33 14.58 -1.88
N PRO A 77 16.64 15.71 -1.24
CA PRO A 77 16.19 16.02 0.13
C PRO A 77 14.70 16.33 0.26
N LEU A 78 14.04 16.80 -0.81
CA LEU A 78 12.61 17.10 -0.84
C LEU A 78 11.79 16.06 -1.64
N ARG A 79 12.39 14.94 -2.01
CA ARG A 79 11.71 13.80 -2.62
C ARG A 79 11.28 12.85 -1.52
N PHE A 80 10.03 12.89 -1.13
CA PHE A 80 9.51 12.02 -0.08
C PHE A 80 8.87 10.77 -0.68
N ASN A 81 8.90 9.68 0.09
CA ASN A 81 8.16 8.45 -0.23
C ASN A 81 7.45 7.95 1.02
N ARG A 82 6.16 8.23 1.10
CA ARG A 82 5.31 7.97 2.28
C ARG A 82 5.82 8.70 3.51
N ALA A 83 5.95 10.02 3.41
CA ALA A 83 6.22 10.87 4.55
C ALA A 83 5.16 10.66 5.65
N SER A 84 5.61 10.44 6.89
CA SER A 84 4.74 10.18 8.04
C SER A 84 5.27 10.92 9.28
N GLY A 85 5.23 10.32 10.41
CA GLY A 85 5.71 10.67 11.74
C GLY A 85 6.26 12.07 11.94
N LEU A 86 5.39 13.06 12.11
CA LEU A 86 5.82 14.43 12.46
C LEU A 86 5.97 14.58 13.96
N THR A 87 7.03 15.31 14.38
CA THR A 87 7.20 15.79 15.77
C THR A 87 7.98 17.11 15.77
N THR A 88 7.82 17.88 16.84
CA THR A 88 8.47 19.18 17.03
C THR A 88 8.82 19.43 18.48
N ASP A 89 9.80 20.28 18.71
CA ASP A 89 10.12 20.88 20.01
C ASP A 89 9.69 22.36 20.11
N GLY A 90 8.82 22.80 19.18
CA GLY A 90 8.39 24.19 19.07
C GLY A 90 9.32 25.06 18.18
N THR A 91 10.44 24.52 17.71
CA THR A 91 11.41 25.21 16.83
C THR A 91 11.78 24.34 15.63
N ARG A 92 12.21 23.11 15.89
CA ARG A 92 12.57 22.11 14.88
C ARG A 92 11.33 21.40 14.35
N LEU A 93 11.45 20.87 13.15
CA LEU A 93 10.54 19.89 12.64
C LEU A 93 11.32 18.60 12.32
N VAL A 94 10.78 17.46 12.77
CA VAL A 94 11.30 16.13 12.46
C VAL A 94 10.22 15.37 11.72
N MET A 95 10.58 14.72 10.62
CA MET A 95 9.66 13.96 9.78
C MET A 95 10.27 12.60 9.41
N THR A 96 9.52 11.53 9.56
CA THR A 96 9.91 10.23 9.02
C THR A 96 9.53 10.15 7.54
N ASP A 97 10.46 9.68 6.72
CA ASP A 97 10.27 9.42 5.29
C ASP A 97 10.42 7.91 5.06
N VAL A 98 9.28 7.22 5.22
CA VAL A 98 9.17 5.81 5.58
C VAL A 98 9.88 4.89 4.59
N PHE A 99 9.53 4.99 3.30
CA PHE A 99 10.07 4.09 2.28
C PHE A 99 11.44 4.53 1.74
N ASN A 100 11.90 5.70 2.16
CA ASN A 100 13.28 6.14 1.99
C ASN A 100 14.16 5.76 3.19
N ASN A 101 13.61 5.02 4.17
CA ASN A 101 14.36 4.52 5.32
C ASN A 101 15.17 5.61 6.05
N ARG A 102 14.56 6.79 6.22
CA ARG A 102 15.24 7.96 6.78
C ARG A 102 14.32 8.82 7.66
N VAL A 103 14.95 9.63 8.50
CA VAL A 103 14.31 10.73 9.23
C VAL A 103 14.93 12.02 8.77
N LEU A 104 14.10 12.99 8.39
CA LEU A 104 14.51 14.32 7.97
C LEU A 104 14.30 15.32 9.12
N ILE A 105 15.29 16.19 9.35
CA ILE A 105 15.27 17.16 10.43
C ILE A 105 15.52 18.56 9.86
N TRP A 106 14.62 19.48 10.12
CA TRP A 106 14.79 20.91 9.96
C TRP A 106 15.08 21.52 11.32
N ASN A 107 16.26 22.15 11.49
CA ASN A 107 16.63 22.85 12.71
C ASN A 107 15.74 24.09 12.98
N THR A 108 15.12 24.60 11.94
CA THR A 108 14.02 25.56 12.01
C THR A 108 12.92 25.06 11.08
N ALA A 109 11.74 24.86 11.63
CA ALA A 109 10.59 24.33 10.89
C ALA A 109 10.33 25.13 9.60
N PRO A 110 10.01 24.47 8.47
CA PRO A 110 9.92 25.12 7.16
C PRO A 110 8.95 26.29 7.12
N THR A 111 9.39 27.38 6.47
CA THR A 111 8.61 28.62 6.27
C THR A 111 8.34 28.92 4.81
N HIS A 112 8.86 28.10 3.89
CA HIS A 112 8.67 28.23 2.45
C HIS A 112 8.88 26.88 1.72
N PRO A 113 8.34 26.70 0.50
CA PRO A 113 8.23 25.38 -0.16
C PRO A 113 9.59 24.73 -0.53
N ASN A 114 10.65 25.51 -0.68
CA ASN A 114 11.96 24.99 -1.12
C ASN A 114 12.96 24.82 0.03
N GLN A 115 12.50 24.91 1.28
CA GLN A 115 13.38 24.75 2.42
C GLN A 115 13.76 23.29 2.62
N VAL A 116 15.02 22.96 2.33
CA VAL A 116 15.54 21.61 2.51
C VAL A 116 15.79 21.30 4.00
N PRO A 117 15.73 20.03 4.42
CA PRO A 117 16.14 19.65 5.76
C PRO A 117 17.64 19.84 5.99
N ASP A 118 18.02 20.08 7.22
CA ASP A 118 19.40 20.30 7.65
C ASP A 118 20.15 18.99 7.89
N LEU A 119 19.44 17.96 8.40
CA LEU A 119 20.02 16.66 8.78
C LEU A 119 19.17 15.51 8.29
N VAL A 120 19.82 14.36 8.08
CA VAL A 120 19.20 13.08 7.80
C VAL A 120 19.74 12.00 8.73
N LEU A 121 18.84 11.22 9.36
CA LEU A 121 19.17 10.02 10.12
C LEU A 121 18.73 8.77 9.37
N GLY A 122 19.39 7.65 9.63
CA GLY A 122 19.15 6.39 8.96
C GLY A 122 19.90 6.23 7.65
N GLN A 123 20.38 7.35 7.07
CA GLN A 123 21.09 7.40 5.79
C GLN A 123 22.34 8.28 5.91
N PRO A 124 23.42 7.97 5.17
CA PRO A 124 24.65 8.80 5.20
C PRO A 124 24.45 10.19 4.55
N ASN A 125 23.46 10.35 3.69
CA ASN A 125 23.15 11.60 2.99
C ASN A 125 21.67 11.59 2.53
N PHE A 126 21.24 12.69 1.90
CA PHE A 126 19.84 12.88 1.48
C PHE A 126 19.45 12.12 0.22
N THR A 127 20.38 11.47 -0.47
CA THR A 127 20.11 10.81 -1.75
C THR A 127 20.10 9.28 -1.65
N THR A 128 20.47 8.71 -0.50
CA THR A 128 20.45 7.26 -0.28
C THR A 128 19.19 6.83 0.47
N ASN A 129 18.75 5.58 0.28
CA ASN A 129 17.58 5.00 0.93
C ASN A 129 17.71 3.50 1.28
N GLU A 130 18.93 2.98 1.33
CA GLU A 130 19.16 1.58 1.65
C GLU A 130 18.70 1.27 3.09
N PRO A 131 17.85 0.24 3.32
CA PRO A 131 17.48 -0.16 4.66
C PRO A 131 18.66 -0.83 5.39
N GLY A 132 18.63 -0.86 6.71
CA GLY A 132 19.66 -1.56 7.46
C GLY A 132 19.37 -1.69 8.96
N THR A 133 20.20 -2.47 9.66
CA THR A 133 20.01 -2.84 11.07
C THR A 133 21.03 -2.17 12.03
N GLY A 134 21.96 -1.37 11.51
CA GLY A 134 22.91 -0.59 12.32
C GLY A 134 22.22 0.45 13.20
N ARG A 135 22.92 0.96 14.22
CA ARG A 135 22.39 2.04 15.07
C ARG A 135 22.21 3.37 14.35
N ASN A 136 22.83 3.53 13.20
CA ASN A 136 22.76 4.67 12.31
C ASN A 136 22.00 4.37 11.02
N GLN A 137 21.28 3.25 10.97
CA GLN A 137 20.46 2.81 9.86
C GLN A 137 19.03 2.58 10.32
N LEU A 138 18.08 2.70 9.42
CA LEU A 138 16.66 2.51 9.66
C LEU A 138 16.08 1.57 8.62
N ASN A 139 14.96 0.95 8.97
CA ASN A 139 14.15 0.17 8.08
C ASN A 139 12.68 0.46 8.42
N TRP A 140 12.06 1.30 7.58
CA TRP A 140 10.66 1.69 7.74
C TRP A 140 10.36 2.50 9.01
N PRO A 141 11.01 3.65 9.22
CA PRO A 141 10.69 4.50 10.37
C PRO A 141 9.30 5.12 10.21
N LEU A 142 8.33 4.76 11.06
CA LEU A 142 6.96 5.26 10.96
C LEU A 142 6.68 6.45 11.85
N SER A 143 7.36 6.58 12.97
CA SER A 143 7.09 7.63 13.93
C SER A 143 8.36 8.14 14.59
N ALA A 144 8.35 9.40 14.94
CA ALA A 144 9.38 10.04 15.77
C ALA A 144 8.72 10.87 16.87
N SER A 145 9.44 11.08 17.97
CA SER A 145 9.05 11.99 19.04
C SER A 145 10.24 12.60 19.73
N THR A 146 10.17 13.90 20.04
CA THR A 146 11.26 14.65 20.68
C THR A 146 10.73 15.57 21.80
N ASP A 147 11.57 15.76 22.83
CA ASP A 147 11.42 16.79 23.88
C ASP A 147 12.34 17.99 23.62
N GLY A 148 13.01 18.05 22.45
CA GLY A 148 13.99 19.06 22.11
C GLY A 148 15.42 18.73 22.58
N THR A 149 15.59 17.80 23.51
CA THR A 149 16.88 17.30 24.00
C THR A 149 17.15 15.89 23.46
N ARG A 150 16.12 15.05 23.44
CA ARG A 150 16.17 13.66 23.02
C ARG A 150 15.34 13.44 21.77
N LEU A 151 15.63 12.37 21.07
CA LEU A 151 14.83 11.90 19.95
C LEU A 151 14.61 10.40 20.08
N ALA A 152 13.39 9.95 19.91
CA ALA A 152 13.03 8.53 19.78
C ALA A 152 12.38 8.29 18.42
N VAL A 153 12.77 7.22 17.74
CA VAL A 153 12.28 6.85 16.40
C VAL A 153 11.87 5.37 16.41
N THR A 154 10.69 5.08 15.88
CA THR A 154 10.30 3.69 15.60
C THR A 154 11.07 3.20 14.37
N ASP A 155 11.83 2.16 14.52
CA ASP A 155 12.50 1.44 13.44
C ASP A 155 11.70 0.15 13.20
N THR A 156 10.55 0.35 12.56
CA THR A 156 9.39 -0.56 12.61
C THR A 156 9.70 -1.93 12.07
N ASN A 157 10.33 -2.03 10.91
CA ASN A 157 10.63 -3.30 10.27
C ASN A 157 11.80 -4.05 10.94
N ASN A 158 12.55 -3.38 11.81
CA ASN A 158 13.59 -3.96 12.65
C ASN A 158 13.09 -4.29 14.07
N ASP A 159 11.80 -4.17 14.37
CA ASP A 159 11.20 -4.47 15.68
C ASP A 159 11.90 -3.75 16.84
N ARG A 160 12.22 -2.46 16.68
CA ARG A 160 12.96 -1.71 17.70
C ARG A 160 12.62 -0.23 17.71
N ILE A 161 13.03 0.43 18.82
CA ILE A 161 13.06 1.90 18.93
C ILE A 161 14.51 2.33 19.02
N LEU A 162 14.91 3.28 18.19
CA LEU A 162 16.21 3.94 18.28
C LEU A 162 16.05 5.25 19.07
N ILE A 163 16.94 5.48 20.04
CA ILE A 163 16.91 6.65 20.93
C ILE A 163 18.25 7.36 20.89
N TRP A 164 18.21 8.66 20.66
CA TRP A 164 19.31 9.61 20.87
C TRP A 164 19.04 10.35 22.18
N THR A 165 19.97 10.26 23.13
CA THR A 165 19.86 10.89 24.46
C THR A 165 20.23 12.37 24.43
N GLU A 166 20.96 12.81 23.41
CA GLU A 166 21.15 14.17 23.00
C GLU A 166 20.62 14.34 21.57
N PHE A 167 20.05 15.50 21.25
CA PHE A 167 19.46 15.71 19.92
C PHE A 167 20.54 15.63 18.83
N PRO A 168 20.33 14.84 17.75
CA PRO A 168 21.34 14.62 16.71
C PRO A 168 21.83 15.91 16.05
N THR A 169 23.12 15.96 15.74
CA THR A 169 23.80 17.12 15.15
C THR A 169 24.49 16.83 13.83
N SER A 170 24.52 15.56 13.42
CA SER A 170 25.18 15.11 12.19
C SER A 170 24.32 14.08 11.44
N ASN A 171 24.57 13.98 10.13
CA ASN A 171 23.91 12.94 9.32
C ASN A 171 24.35 11.54 9.80
N ALA A 172 23.43 10.58 9.72
CA ALA A 172 23.66 9.21 10.13
C ALA A 172 24.26 9.06 11.53
N GLU A 173 23.98 9.98 12.43
CA GLU A 173 24.42 9.88 13.83
C GLU A 173 23.83 8.61 14.45
N PRO A 174 24.66 7.74 15.07
CA PRO A 174 24.16 6.49 15.63
C PRO A 174 23.33 6.75 16.89
N ALA A 175 22.28 5.98 17.09
CA ALA A 175 21.47 6.01 18.30
C ALA A 175 22.28 5.50 19.51
N ASP A 176 22.05 6.12 20.67
CA ASP A 176 22.68 5.76 21.94
C ASP A 176 22.07 4.50 22.54
N ILE A 177 20.73 4.40 22.48
CA ILE A 177 19.98 3.30 23.10
C ILE A 177 19.10 2.63 22.03
N VAL A 178 19.02 1.31 22.11
CA VAL A 178 18.13 0.48 21.30
C VAL A 178 17.18 -0.27 22.22
N LEU A 179 15.90 0.04 22.13
CA LEU A 179 14.89 -0.78 22.77
C LEU A 179 14.38 -1.80 21.75
N SER A 180 14.62 -3.05 22.01
CA SER A 180 14.19 -4.18 21.20
C SER A 180 13.96 -5.37 22.09
N GLY A 181 13.17 -6.32 21.67
CA GLY A 181 12.95 -7.55 22.42
C GLY A 181 11.68 -8.26 22.03
N GLY A 182 11.65 -9.53 22.37
CA GLY A 182 10.55 -10.41 22.04
C GLY A 182 10.70 -11.04 20.65
N THR A 183 10.27 -12.29 20.58
CA THR A 183 10.30 -13.09 19.34
C THR A 183 8.91 -13.60 18.95
N ASN A 184 7.88 -13.16 19.66
CA ASN A 184 6.52 -13.60 19.47
C ASN A 184 5.54 -12.42 19.58
N ALA A 185 4.31 -12.60 19.12
CA ALA A 185 3.26 -11.57 19.13
C ALA A 185 2.53 -11.41 20.49
N ASN A 186 3.00 -12.04 21.59
CA ASN A 186 2.31 -11.94 22.87
C ASN A 186 2.67 -10.63 23.59
N PRO A 187 1.71 -9.93 24.17
CA PRO A 187 1.97 -8.71 24.94
C PRO A 187 2.89 -8.97 26.14
N SER A 188 3.95 -8.21 26.26
CA SER A 188 4.80 -8.18 27.45
C SER A 188 5.60 -6.88 27.54
N LYS A 189 6.14 -6.55 28.73
CA LYS A 189 6.90 -5.31 28.95
C LYS A 189 8.24 -5.25 28.20
N SER A 190 8.69 -6.35 27.63
CA SER A 190 9.93 -6.44 26.87
C SER A 190 9.69 -6.81 25.41
N ASN A 191 8.43 -6.79 24.94
CA ASN A 191 8.09 -7.25 23.61
C ASN A 191 7.73 -6.08 22.69
N ILE A 192 8.69 -5.61 21.93
CA ILE A 192 8.52 -4.57 20.91
C ILE A 192 8.47 -5.27 19.56
N ARG A 193 7.28 -5.30 18.97
CA ARG A 193 7.03 -5.96 17.69
C ARG A 193 6.30 -5.01 16.75
N TRP A 194 6.94 -4.75 15.61
CA TRP A 194 6.44 -3.88 14.58
C TRP A 194 5.92 -2.55 15.16
N PRO A 195 6.77 -1.80 15.91
CA PRO A 195 6.35 -0.60 16.60
C PRO A 195 5.96 0.47 15.60
N TRP A 196 4.75 1.03 15.74
CA TRP A 196 4.26 2.05 14.82
C TRP A 196 4.35 3.46 15.41
N GLY A 197 3.87 3.65 16.61
CA GLY A 197 3.82 4.94 17.29
C GLY A 197 4.81 5.06 18.44
N VAL A 198 5.40 6.24 18.60
CA VAL A 198 6.22 6.60 19.75
C VAL A 198 5.90 8.02 20.21
N TRP A 199 5.92 8.23 21.52
CA TRP A 199 5.77 9.55 22.15
C TRP A 199 6.67 9.68 23.38
N THR A 200 7.23 10.88 23.59
CA THR A 200 8.00 11.22 24.80
C THR A 200 7.85 12.69 25.17
N ASP A 201 7.88 12.99 26.47
CA ASP A 201 8.04 14.31 27.08
C ASP A 201 9.45 14.49 27.67
N GLY A 202 10.40 13.59 27.38
CA GLY A 202 11.74 13.57 27.94
C GLY A 202 11.83 12.92 29.33
N THR A 203 10.70 12.74 30.00
CA THR A 203 10.60 12.00 31.26
C THR A 203 10.06 10.60 31.03
N LYS A 204 8.96 10.52 30.30
CA LYS A 204 8.27 9.28 29.95
C LYS A 204 8.51 8.93 28.49
N LEU A 205 8.34 7.65 28.17
CA LEU A 205 8.28 7.15 26.79
C LEU A 205 7.06 6.23 26.68
N ALA A 206 6.29 6.37 25.59
CA ALA A 206 5.22 5.45 25.23
C ALA A 206 5.44 4.91 23.82
N VAL A 207 5.19 3.61 23.62
CA VAL A 207 5.39 2.90 22.34
C VAL A 207 4.18 2.04 22.01
N ALA A 208 3.63 2.18 20.82
CA ALA A 208 2.63 1.28 20.27
C ALA A 208 3.34 0.08 19.63
N SER A 209 3.26 -1.07 20.28
CA SER A 209 3.79 -2.35 19.78
C SER A 209 2.68 -3.08 19.04
N THR A 210 2.59 -2.84 17.74
CA THR A 210 1.42 -3.16 16.91
C THR A 210 1.18 -4.66 16.82
N GLU A 211 2.19 -5.45 16.49
CA GLU A 211 2.03 -6.91 16.33
C GLU A 211 1.80 -7.62 17.68
N SER A 212 2.21 -7.01 18.79
CA SER A 212 1.91 -7.55 20.12
C SER A 212 0.63 -6.99 20.74
N ALA A 213 -0.18 -6.24 19.99
CA ALA A 213 -1.45 -5.68 20.44
C ALA A 213 -1.34 -4.98 21.80
N SER A 214 -0.35 -4.10 21.96
CA SER A 214 -0.08 -3.48 23.26
C SER A 214 0.55 -2.10 23.14
N VAL A 215 0.38 -1.31 24.22
CA VAL A 215 1.14 -0.07 24.44
C VAL A 215 2.06 -0.27 25.63
N LEU A 216 3.33 0.08 25.44
CA LEU A 216 4.39 -0.02 26.42
C LEU A 216 4.74 1.38 26.92
N ILE A 217 4.85 1.55 28.25
CA ILE A 217 5.17 2.86 28.84
C ILE A 217 6.36 2.70 29.81
N TRP A 218 7.33 3.58 29.67
CA TRP A 218 8.40 3.82 30.62
C TRP A 218 8.08 5.10 31.42
N ASN A 219 7.93 4.97 32.72
CA ASN A 219 7.66 6.10 33.63
C ASN A 219 8.88 7.00 33.83
N SER A 220 10.06 6.46 33.53
CA SER A 220 11.33 7.18 33.46
C SER A 220 11.98 6.87 32.13
N PHE A 221 12.53 7.88 31.47
CA PHE A 221 13.14 7.72 30.15
C PHE A 221 14.21 6.63 30.18
N PRO A 222 14.23 5.72 29.18
CA PRO A 222 15.18 4.58 29.13
C PRO A 222 16.63 5.03 29.17
N THR A 223 17.48 4.24 29.84
CA THR A 223 18.90 4.56 30.05
C THR A 223 19.87 3.46 29.54
N TYR A 224 19.36 2.32 29.10
CA TYR A 224 20.16 1.21 28.57
C TYR A 224 19.38 0.38 27.53
N ASP A 225 20.11 -0.34 26.71
CA ASP A 225 19.55 -1.20 25.66
C ASP A 225 18.62 -2.27 26.23
N GLY A 226 17.49 -2.48 25.55
CA GLY A 226 16.52 -3.50 25.92
C GLY A 226 15.86 -3.30 27.29
N GLN A 227 15.89 -2.09 27.85
CA GLN A 227 15.21 -1.79 29.12
C GLN A 227 13.73 -2.11 29.00
N PRO A 228 13.17 -3.00 29.84
CA PRO A 228 11.74 -3.30 29.80
C PRO A 228 10.89 -2.09 30.21
N ALA A 229 9.66 -2.03 29.70
CA ALA A 229 8.70 -1.01 30.10
C ALA A 229 8.23 -1.20 31.55
N ASP A 230 7.82 -0.11 32.19
CA ASP A 230 7.22 -0.13 33.52
C ASP A 230 5.74 -0.53 33.49
N VAL A 231 5.03 -0.13 32.43
CA VAL A 231 3.59 -0.32 32.25
C VAL A 231 3.30 -1.01 30.93
N LEU A 232 2.36 -1.95 30.99
CA LEU A 232 1.79 -2.66 29.83
C LEU A 232 0.28 -2.39 29.76
N LEU A 233 -0.20 -1.91 28.62
CA LEU A 233 -1.62 -1.73 28.35
C LEU A 233 -2.03 -2.62 27.16
N THR A 234 -3.12 -3.35 27.33
CA THR A 234 -3.79 -4.12 26.25
C THR A 234 -5.26 -3.68 26.08
N GLY A 235 -5.65 -2.59 26.75
CA GLY A 235 -7.04 -2.11 26.77
C GLY A 235 -8.04 -3.17 27.24
N SER A 236 -7.66 -4.01 28.20
CA SER A 236 -8.43 -5.18 28.63
C SER A 236 -8.64 -6.22 27.51
N GLY A 237 -7.74 -6.30 26.56
CA GLY A 237 -7.83 -7.14 25.38
C GLY A 237 -8.55 -6.50 24.19
N HIS A 238 -8.89 -5.21 24.28
CA HIS A 238 -9.55 -4.47 23.19
C HIS A 238 -8.58 -3.82 22.21
N ILE A 239 -7.33 -3.59 22.60
CA ILE A 239 -6.27 -3.14 21.68
C ILE A 239 -5.98 -4.27 20.70
N GLY A 240 -6.07 -3.98 19.41
CA GLY A 240 -5.85 -4.94 18.33
C GLY A 240 -4.53 -4.71 17.60
N THR A 241 -4.43 -3.63 16.86
CA THR A 241 -3.21 -3.21 16.15
C THR A 241 -2.97 -1.73 16.39
N PRO A 242 -2.44 -1.35 17.58
CA PRO A 242 -2.22 0.04 17.94
C PRO A 242 -1.22 0.67 16.98
N ARG A 243 -1.52 1.88 16.52
CA ARG A 243 -0.75 2.58 15.50
C ARG A 243 -0.12 3.85 16.08
N GLN A 244 -0.91 4.88 16.27
CA GLN A 244 -0.44 6.22 16.58
C GLN A 244 -0.57 6.52 18.07
N ILE A 245 0.36 7.34 18.59
CA ILE A 245 0.31 7.84 19.97
C ILE A 245 0.37 9.36 19.95
N THR A 246 -0.51 9.97 20.73
CA THR A 246 -0.56 11.42 21.00
C THR A 246 -0.70 11.64 22.51
N SER A 247 0.01 12.61 23.06
CA SER A 247 -0.10 12.95 24.48
C SER A 247 0.38 14.38 24.74
N ASP A 248 -0.20 15.01 25.75
CA ASP A 248 0.25 16.28 26.36
C ASP A 248 1.07 16.04 27.65
N GLY A 249 1.45 14.80 27.92
CA GLY A 249 2.11 14.39 29.17
C GLY A 249 1.15 14.12 30.33
N ASN A 250 -0.11 14.58 30.26
CA ASN A 250 -1.15 14.36 31.26
C ASN A 250 -2.21 13.36 30.80
N SER A 251 -2.42 13.24 29.51
CA SER A 251 -3.35 12.32 28.86
C SER A 251 -2.61 11.40 27.89
N LEU A 252 -3.26 10.31 27.46
CA LEU A 252 -2.75 9.42 26.43
C LEU A 252 -3.86 9.12 25.42
N ILE A 253 -3.54 9.24 24.15
CA ILE A 253 -4.43 8.94 23.03
C ILE A 253 -3.74 7.92 22.13
N VAL A 254 -4.44 6.83 21.80
CA VAL A 254 -3.88 5.73 20.99
C VAL A 254 -4.84 5.39 19.87
N GLY A 255 -4.40 5.62 18.64
CA GLY A 255 -5.10 5.15 17.46
C GLY A 255 -4.89 3.65 17.25
N ASP A 256 -5.94 2.94 16.87
CA ASP A 256 -5.91 1.49 16.65
C ASP A 256 -6.70 1.12 15.41
N HIS A 257 -6.12 0.25 14.58
CA HIS A 257 -6.71 -0.14 13.31
C HIS A 257 -7.70 -1.29 13.41
N ASN A 258 -7.54 -2.19 14.41
CA ASN A 258 -8.36 -3.38 14.60
C ASN A 258 -8.79 -3.55 16.05
N ALA A 259 -9.24 -2.46 16.69
CA ALA A 259 -9.74 -2.50 18.06
C ALA A 259 -11.00 -3.36 18.18
N THR A 260 -11.22 -3.94 19.36
CA THR A 260 -12.41 -4.74 19.65
C THR A 260 -13.29 -4.13 20.74
N ALA A 261 -13.15 -2.83 21.00
CA ALA A 261 -13.84 -2.12 22.08
C ALA A 261 -15.37 -2.16 22.00
N ASN A 262 -15.92 -2.23 20.78
CA ASN A 262 -17.37 -2.29 20.55
C ASN A 262 -17.87 -3.71 20.17
N GLY A 263 -17.03 -4.73 20.37
CA GLY A 263 -17.40 -6.13 20.15
C GLY A 263 -17.17 -6.69 18.74
N GLY A 264 -16.53 -5.90 17.86
CA GLY A 264 -16.09 -6.28 16.52
C GLY A 264 -14.70 -5.72 16.26
N ASN A 265 -14.08 -6.08 15.15
CA ASN A 265 -12.86 -5.41 14.70
C ASN A 265 -13.24 -4.08 14.09
N GLU A 266 -12.87 -2.99 14.73
CA GLU A 266 -13.10 -1.62 14.26
C GLU A 266 -11.82 -0.81 14.41
N ALA A 267 -11.56 0.04 13.43
CA ALA A 267 -10.58 1.07 13.59
C ALA A 267 -11.13 2.21 14.46
N GLY A 268 -10.31 2.77 15.36
CA GLY A 268 -10.73 3.84 16.27
C GLY A 268 -9.61 4.32 17.17
N THR A 269 -9.98 5.11 18.15
CA THR A 269 -9.00 5.79 19.02
C THR A 269 -9.38 5.64 20.47
N PHE A 270 -8.46 5.12 21.28
CA PHE A 270 -8.59 5.02 22.73
C PHE A 270 -8.12 6.30 23.41
N PHE A 271 -8.86 6.74 24.43
CA PHE A 271 -8.54 7.91 25.24
C PHE A 271 -8.36 7.53 26.70
N TRP A 272 -7.23 7.93 27.28
CA TRP A 272 -6.98 8.03 28.69
C TRP A 272 -6.85 9.50 29.04
N THR A 273 -7.82 10.06 29.73
CA THR A 273 -7.83 11.48 30.13
C THR A 273 -6.83 11.78 31.27
N SER A 274 -6.28 10.72 31.85
CA SER A 274 -5.14 10.77 32.76
C SER A 274 -4.08 9.79 32.28
N PHE A 275 -2.83 10.23 32.17
CA PHE A 275 -1.73 9.41 31.65
C PHE A 275 -1.57 8.11 32.46
N PRO A 276 -1.60 6.93 31.85
CA PRO A 276 -1.53 5.65 32.55
C PRO A 276 -0.20 5.43 33.26
N THR A 277 -0.25 5.01 34.52
CA THR A 277 0.93 4.75 35.38
C THR A 277 0.99 3.33 35.92
N THR A 278 -0.05 2.52 35.68
CA THR A 278 -0.16 1.15 36.19
C THR A 278 -0.56 0.19 35.08
N ASP A 279 -0.14 -1.07 35.22
CA ASP A 279 -0.50 -2.12 34.27
C ASP A 279 -2.02 -2.22 34.09
N GLN A 280 -2.44 -2.36 32.83
CA GLN A 280 -3.83 -2.56 32.42
C GLN A 280 -4.78 -1.48 32.93
N GLN A 281 -4.29 -0.25 33.17
CA GLN A 281 -5.16 0.88 33.49
C GLN A 281 -6.23 1.02 32.40
N PRO A 282 -7.52 1.00 32.75
CA PRO A 282 -8.58 1.06 31.74
C PRO A 282 -8.57 2.41 31.01
N TYR A 283 -8.92 2.39 29.73
CA TYR A 283 -9.22 3.60 28.98
C TYR A 283 -10.56 4.20 29.43
N ASP A 284 -10.72 5.51 29.25
CA ASP A 284 -11.94 6.21 29.65
C ASP A 284 -13.03 6.08 28.59
N PHE A 285 -12.68 6.19 27.30
CA PHE A 285 -13.60 6.01 26.19
C PHE A 285 -12.87 5.66 24.88
N PHE A 286 -13.64 5.20 23.90
CA PHE A 286 -13.18 4.83 22.56
C PHE A 286 -14.04 5.55 21.51
N VAL A 287 -13.39 6.12 20.48
CA VAL A 287 -14.04 6.86 19.40
C VAL A 287 -13.77 6.14 18.10
N VAL A 288 -14.82 5.76 17.38
CA VAL A 288 -14.73 5.15 16.04
C VAL A 288 -14.69 6.24 14.97
N ASP A 289 -15.57 7.22 15.11
CA ASP A 289 -15.74 8.31 14.14
C ASP A 289 -16.14 9.59 14.86
N PRO A 290 -15.27 10.62 14.88
CA PRO A 290 -15.57 11.87 15.55
C PRO A 290 -16.78 12.63 15.00
N LEU A 291 -17.14 12.38 13.73
CA LEU A 291 -18.28 13.04 13.07
C LEU A 291 -19.54 12.19 13.07
N GLY A 292 -19.46 10.88 13.36
CA GLY A 292 -20.58 9.96 13.26
C GLY A 292 -20.99 9.61 11.84
N GLU A 293 -20.16 9.91 10.85
CA GLU A 293 -20.48 9.76 9.44
C GLU A 293 -19.81 8.55 8.77
N LYS A 294 -19.01 7.79 9.52
CA LYS A 294 -18.22 6.63 9.07
C LYS A 294 -17.30 6.90 7.87
N GLN A 295 -16.82 8.12 7.74
CA GLN A 295 -16.01 8.56 6.58
C GLN A 295 -14.59 8.96 6.94
N THR A 296 -14.17 8.81 8.19
CA THR A 296 -12.87 9.29 8.65
C THR A 296 -12.00 8.12 9.09
N ALA A 297 -10.69 8.19 8.76
CA ALA A 297 -9.75 7.16 9.18
C ALA A 297 -9.65 7.18 10.71
N PRO A 298 -9.97 6.09 11.33
CA PRO A 298 -10.26 6.08 12.75
C PRO A 298 -9.05 5.88 13.65
N TRP A 299 -7.83 5.76 13.14
CA TRP A 299 -6.60 5.67 13.94
C TRP A 299 -5.85 6.99 13.98
N LEU A 300 -6.44 7.97 14.57
CA LEU A 300 -6.00 9.35 14.60
C LEU A 300 -4.65 9.54 15.30
N ARG A 301 -3.82 10.40 14.72
CA ARG A 301 -2.61 10.93 15.35
C ARG A 301 -2.67 12.45 15.36
N GLY A 302 -2.23 13.06 16.46
CA GLY A 302 -2.33 14.49 16.64
C GLY A 302 -1.16 15.15 17.32
N ASP A 303 -1.35 16.43 17.55
CA ASP A 303 -0.49 17.28 18.35
C ASP A 303 -1.34 18.27 19.16
N PHE A 304 -0.79 18.71 20.28
CA PHE A 304 -1.40 19.73 21.14
C PHE A 304 -0.74 21.08 20.86
N THR A 305 -1.56 22.11 20.76
CA THR A 305 -1.09 23.48 20.68
C THR A 305 -0.75 24.04 22.07
N ASP A 306 0.05 25.10 22.12
CA ASP A 306 0.39 25.79 23.37
C ASP A 306 -0.83 26.35 24.12
N ASP A 307 -1.91 26.66 23.40
CA ASP A 307 -3.18 27.14 23.98
C ASP A 307 -4.15 26.01 24.36
N GLY A 308 -3.71 24.75 24.24
CA GLY A 308 -4.42 23.55 24.70
C GLY A 308 -5.41 22.94 23.74
N ARG A 309 -5.47 23.40 22.48
CA ARG A 309 -6.26 22.74 21.43
C ARG A 309 -5.61 21.43 21.02
N LEU A 310 -6.42 20.46 20.63
CA LEU A 310 -5.99 19.18 20.07
C LEU A 310 -6.28 19.15 18.58
N LEU A 311 -5.25 18.96 17.76
CA LEU A 311 -5.36 18.71 16.34
C LEU A 311 -5.10 17.23 16.09
N MET A 312 -5.96 16.54 15.36
CA MET A 312 -5.78 15.12 15.04
C MET A 312 -6.07 14.85 13.57
N MET A 313 -5.22 13.99 12.99
CA MET A 313 -5.33 13.54 11.62
C MET A 313 -5.84 12.10 11.54
N GLY A 314 -6.73 11.90 10.64
CA GLY A 314 -7.15 10.65 10.07
C GLY A 314 -7.35 10.86 8.57
N ASP A 315 -8.49 10.47 7.99
CA ASP A 315 -8.86 10.87 6.62
C ASP A 315 -9.17 12.37 6.53
N THR A 316 -9.30 13.02 7.66
CA THR A 316 -9.68 14.43 7.81
C THR A 316 -8.91 15.02 8.98
N LEU A 317 -8.60 16.33 8.94
CA LEU A 317 -8.10 17.05 10.11
C LEU A 317 -9.28 17.41 11.02
N HIS A 318 -9.16 17.04 12.28
CA HIS A 318 -10.08 17.41 13.35
C HIS A 318 -9.40 18.34 14.33
N ILE A 319 -10.10 19.38 14.79
CA ILE A 319 -9.62 20.32 15.80
C ILE A 319 -10.63 20.38 16.95
N TRP A 320 -10.18 20.11 18.16
CA TRP A 320 -10.92 20.33 19.40
C TRP A 320 -10.33 21.51 20.15
N ASP A 321 -11.20 22.30 20.82
CA ASP A 321 -10.77 23.42 21.66
C ASP A 321 -10.10 22.97 22.97
N GLY A 322 -10.00 21.68 23.20
CA GLY A 322 -9.31 21.04 24.31
C GLY A 322 -9.39 19.52 24.17
N LEU A 323 -8.84 18.78 25.15
CA LEU A 323 -8.95 17.33 25.20
C LEU A 323 -10.42 16.90 25.34
N PRO A 324 -10.97 16.07 24.42
CA PRO A 324 -12.31 15.50 24.58
C PRO A 324 -12.44 14.75 25.90
N GLN A 325 -13.59 14.87 26.58
CA GLN A 325 -13.87 14.20 27.85
C GLN A 325 -14.78 12.98 27.69
N SER A 326 -15.34 12.80 26.50
CA SER A 326 -16.18 11.66 26.14
C SER A 326 -16.19 11.42 24.63
N ALA A 327 -16.63 10.24 24.20
CA ALA A 327 -16.82 9.91 22.79
C ALA A 327 -17.90 10.78 22.09
N ALA A 328 -18.72 11.50 22.87
CA ALA A 328 -19.76 12.38 22.35
C ALA A 328 -19.30 13.83 22.14
N ASP A 329 -18.06 14.16 22.50
CA ASP A 329 -17.55 15.52 22.37
C ASP A 329 -17.06 15.75 20.92
N PRO A 330 -17.79 16.53 20.11
CA PRO A 330 -17.44 16.71 18.71
C PRO A 330 -16.23 17.66 18.57
N PRO A 331 -15.45 17.54 17.50
CA PRO A 331 -14.46 18.55 17.15
C PRO A 331 -15.15 19.88 16.82
N SER A 332 -14.49 21.00 17.15
CA SER A 332 -14.95 22.35 16.81
C SER A 332 -14.79 22.65 15.32
N LEU A 333 -13.87 21.97 14.65
CA LEU A 333 -13.64 22.06 13.21
C LEU A 333 -13.21 20.70 12.65
N SER A 334 -13.75 20.36 11.47
CA SER A 334 -13.42 19.11 10.75
C SER A 334 -13.53 19.28 9.23
N ASN A 335 -13.20 18.23 8.50
CA ASN A 335 -13.29 18.17 7.03
C ASN A 335 -12.42 19.20 6.30
N LEU A 336 -11.30 19.55 6.89
CA LEU A 336 -10.30 20.35 6.21
C LEU A 336 -9.73 19.56 5.03
N GLY A 337 -9.70 20.19 3.87
CA GLY A 337 -9.22 19.59 2.63
C GLY A 337 -10.31 19.18 1.67
N GLN A 338 -11.52 18.87 2.11
CA GLN A 338 -12.63 18.59 1.21
C GLN A 338 -13.31 19.88 0.75
N GLY A 339 -13.56 20.01 -0.57
CA GLY A 339 -14.28 21.16 -1.15
C GLY A 339 -13.52 22.48 -1.13
N ILE A 340 -12.20 22.48 -0.98
CA ILE A 340 -11.36 23.66 -1.16
C ILE A 340 -11.55 24.22 -2.55
N ALA A 341 -11.75 25.54 -2.65
CA ALA A 341 -11.89 26.25 -3.92
C ALA A 341 -10.63 26.04 -4.79
N GLY A 342 -10.83 25.44 -5.98
CA GLY A 342 -9.73 25.01 -6.85
C GLY A 342 -9.53 23.49 -6.83
N GLY A 343 -10.22 22.78 -5.92
CA GLY A 343 -10.37 21.34 -5.99
C GLY A 343 -9.22 20.52 -5.45
N TYR A 344 -8.45 21.04 -4.52
CA TYR A 344 -7.45 20.26 -3.84
C TYR A 344 -8.11 19.27 -2.89
N ASP A 345 -7.84 18.01 -3.09
CA ASP A 345 -8.22 16.95 -2.20
C ASP A 345 -6.98 16.47 -1.45
N PHE A 346 -6.94 16.73 -0.17
CA PHE A 346 -5.95 16.12 0.68
C PHE A 346 -6.26 14.63 0.77
N ARG A 347 -5.42 13.80 0.17
CA ARG A 347 -5.49 12.37 0.41
C ARG A 347 -4.91 12.08 1.77
N TRP A 348 -5.77 12.10 2.75
CA TRP A 348 -5.46 11.65 4.08
C TRP A 348 -5.46 10.12 4.09
N GLY A 349 -4.66 9.51 4.90
CA GLY A 349 -4.62 8.07 5.00
C GLY A 349 -3.64 7.61 6.08
N ASP A 350 -3.28 6.37 6.05
CA ASP A 350 -2.46 5.68 7.06
C ASP A 350 -1.18 6.42 7.49
N TYR A 351 -0.67 7.29 6.63
CA TYR A 351 0.59 8.03 6.84
C TYR A 351 0.40 9.49 7.21
N SER A 352 -0.84 9.97 7.23
CA SER A 352 -1.10 11.39 7.56
C SER A 352 -0.93 11.66 9.05
N THR A 353 -0.14 12.68 9.37
CA THR A 353 0.11 13.14 10.74
C THR A 353 0.18 14.64 10.78
N VAL A 354 0.05 15.22 11.97
CA VAL A 354 0.09 16.67 12.18
C VAL A 354 1.13 17.03 13.24
N ALA A 355 1.78 18.18 13.06
CA ALA A 355 2.58 18.85 14.09
C ALA A 355 2.33 20.34 14.08
N VAL A 356 2.44 20.99 15.23
CA VAL A 356 2.19 22.43 15.39
C VAL A 356 3.42 23.14 15.94
N VAL A 357 3.91 24.15 15.21
CA VAL A 357 5.03 25.01 15.64
C VAL A 357 4.51 26.43 15.78
N GLY A 358 4.27 26.85 17.00
CA GLY A 358 3.61 28.11 17.30
C GLY A 358 2.18 28.11 16.76
N SER A 359 1.89 28.93 15.75
CA SER A 359 0.58 28.92 15.06
C SER A 359 0.58 28.13 13.75
N ARG A 360 1.76 27.69 13.27
CA ARG A 360 1.89 27.02 11.98
C ARG A 360 1.59 25.54 12.10
N VAL A 361 0.82 25.00 11.17
CA VAL A 361 0.42 23.58 11.14
C VAL A 361 1.06 22.88 9.96
N TYR A 362 1.73 21.78 10.23
CA TYR A 362 2.39 20.90 9.26
C TYR A 362 1.63 19.59 9.19
N ILE A 363 1.32 19.13 7.99
CA ILE A 363 0.57 17.89 7.79
C ILE A 363 1.24 17.07 6.68
N THR A 364 1.61 15.83 6.99
CA THR A 364 2.00 14.86 5.96
C THR A 364 0.77 14.34 5.24
N THR A 365 0.88 14.10 3.95
CA THR A 365 -0.21 13.58 3.14
C THR A 365 0.12 12.20 2.58
N ASN A 366 -0.91 11.44 2.27
CA ASN A 366 -0.76 10.16 1.57
C ASN A 366 -0.17 10.35 0.16
N GLY A 367 -0.18 11.58 -0.34
CA GLY A 367 0.46 12.01 -1.58
C GLY A 367 1.97 12.22 -1.50
N SER A 368 2.64 11.75 -0.44
CA SER A 368 4.09 11.93 -0.24
C SER A 368 4.53 13.41 -0.20
N THR A 369 3.70 14.27 0.37
CA THR A 369 3.97 15.70 0.53
C THR A 369 3.84 16.15 1.98
N LEU A 370 4.39 17.31 2.29
CA LEU A 370 4.20 18.03 3.55
C LEU A 370 3.52 19.36 3.24
N VAL A 371 2.23 19.48 3.59
CA VAL A 371 1.48 20.73 3.44
C VAL A 371 1.54 21.56 4.69
N VAL A 372 1.53 22.88 4.54
CA VAL A 372 1.73 23.83 5.64
C VAL A 372 0.68 24.92 5.62
N TYR A 373 0.08 25.16 6.78
CA TYR A 373 -0.74 26.31 7.08
C TYR A 373 0.08 27.29 7.95
N ASP A 374 0.17 28.55 7.58
CA ASP A 374 0.88 29.58 8.36
C ASP A 374 0.15 29.92 9.69
N SER A 375 -1.12 29.54 9.77
CA SER A 375 -1.91 29.65 10.99
C SER A 375 -2.87 28.48 11.14
N ILE A 376 -3.24 28.15 12.38
CA ILE A 376 -4.22 27.12 12.64
C ILE A 376 -5.50 27.42 11.88
N PRO A 377 -5.98 26.49 11.02
CA PRO A 377 -7.16 26.71 10.20
C PRO A 377 -8.40 27.05 11.04
N THR A 378 -9.19 27.98 10.53
CA THR A 378 -10.44 28.44 11.16
C THR A 378 -11.67 28.12 10.31
N SER A 379 -11.49 27.54 9.12
CA SER A 379 -12.54 27.12 8.21
C SER A 379 -12.21 25.79 7.58
N SER A 380 -13.20 24.94 7.39
CA SER A 380 -13.05 23.63 6.70
C SER A 380 -12.62 23.74 5.24
N THR A 381 -12.78 24.92 4.63
CA THR A 381 -12.42 25.20 3.23
C THR A 381 -11.13 26.00 3.08
N GLN A 382 -10.41 26.24 4.17
CA GLN A 382 -9.13 26.95 4.13
C GLN A 382 -8.07 26.09 3.45
N ALA A 383 -7.45 26.63 2.39
CA ALA A 383 -6.31 25.95 1.74
C ALA A 383 -5.02 26.10 2.57
N PRO A 384 -4.08 25.16 2.47
CA PRO A 384 -2.72 25.37 2.95
C PRO A 384 -2.05 26.54 2.24
N ASP A 385 -1.05 27.12 2.87
CA ASP A 385 -0.31 28.26 2.33
C ASP A 385 0.81 27.81 1.36
N PHE A 386 1.44 26.65 1.63
CA PHE A 386 2.44 26.05 0.74
C PHE A 386 2.62 24.56 0.97
N VAL A 387 3.40 23.93 0.09
CA VAL A 387 3.73 22.50 0.13
C VAL A 387 5.23 22.28 -0.05
N LEU A 388 5.76 21.23 0.61
CA LEU A 388 7.08 20.66 0.33
C LEU A 388 6.89 19.27 -0.29
N GLY A 389 7.78 18.90 -1.20
CA GLY A 389 7.75 17.60 -1.88
C GLY A 389 6.97 17.58 -3.19
N ALA A 390 6.28 18.67 -3.54
CA ALA A 390 5.60 18.86 -4.81
C ALA A 390 5.89 20.27 -5.38
N THR A 391 5.62 20.48 -6.67
CA THR A 391 5.87 21.75 -7.35
C THR A 391 4.89 22.84 -6.95
N ASP A 392 3.66 22.47 -6.63
CA ASP A 392 2.66 23.35 -6.04
C ASP A 392 1.59 22.55 -5.27
N LEU A 393 0.66 23.25 -4.62
CA LEU A 393 -0.41 22.67 -3.80
C LEU A 393 -1.38 21.76 -4.57
N TYR A 394 -1.50 21.95 -5.86
CA TYR A 394 -2.49 21.27 -6.71
C TYR A 394 -1.88 20.12 -7.51
N VAL A 395 -0.60 19.89 -7.36
CA VAL A 395 0.11 18.79 -7.98
C VAL A 395 0.07 17.59 -7.05
N ASP A 396 -0.47 16.49 -7.56
CA ASP A 396 -0.36 15.20 -6.88
C ASP A 396 1.06 14.65 -7.08
N ALA A 397 1.88 14.72 -6.04
CA ALA A 397 3.26 14.23 -6.08
C ALA A 397 3.33 12.71 -6.36
N ASN A 398 2.28 11.95 -6.04
CA ASN A 398 2.20 10.55 -6.43
C ASN A 398 2.05 10.39 -7.95
N ILE A 399 1.36 11.32 -8.63
CA ILE A 399 1.26 11.31 -10.09
C ILE A 399 2.58 11.75 -10.71
N GLU A 400 3.14 12.89 -10.29
CA GLU A 400 4.42 13.37 -10.80
C GLU A 400 5.56 12.38 -10.54
N ASN A 401 5.51 11.71 -9.41
CA ASN A 401 6.50 10.73 -9.00
C ASN A 401 6.05 9.29 -9.24
N PHE A 402 4.87 9.09 -9.86
CA PHE A 402 4.23 7.80 -10.13
C PHE A 402 4.39 6.75 -9.02
N VAL A 403 4.14 7.15 -7.79
CA VAL A 403 4.06 6.23 -6.65
C VAL A 403 2.88 5.30 -6.84
N MET A 404 3.16 4.01 -6.88
CA MET A 404 2.16 2.95 -7.04
C MET A 404 2.01 2.22 -5.71
N SER A 405 0.80 2.12 -5.18
CA SER A 405 0.59 1.43 -3.90
C SER A 405 0.39 -0.07 -4.04
N ASN A 406 -0.13 -0.52 -5.17
CA ASN A 406 -0.35 -1.95 -5.44
C ASN A 406 -0.24 -2.22 -6.94
N PRO A 407 0.96 -2.08 -7.52
CA PRO A 407 1.13 -2.25 -8.96
C PRO A 407 0.92 -3.70 -9.39
N VAL A 408 0.03 -3.88 -10.37
CA VAL A 408 -0.22 -5.15 -11.05
C VAL A 408 0.25 -5.00 -12.50
N PRO A 409 1.42 -5.53 -12.85
CA PRO A 409 1.96 -5.38 -14.18
C PRO A 409 1.30 -6.34 -15.18
N VAL A 410 1.22 -5.91 -16.45
CA VAL A 410 1.10 -6.77 -17.61
C VAL A 410 1.89 -6.17 -18.77
N SER A 411 2.63 -7.01 -19.49
CA SER A 411 3.50 -6.62 -20.61
C SER A 411 3.23 -7.49 -21.83
N ASN A 412 3.41 -6.91 -23.02
CA ASN A 412 3.40 -7.64 -24.29
C ASN A 412 4.78 -7.66 -24.98
N GLY A 413 5.84 -7.38 -24.22
CA GLY A 413 7.20 -7.29 -24.77
C GLY A 413 7.51 -5.97 -25.48
N THR A 414 6.52 -5.09 -25.64
CA THR A 414 6.70 -3.75 -26.25
C THR A 414 6.25 -2.66 -25.31
N SER A 415 5.07 -2.81 -24.72
CA SER A 415 4.44 -1.87 -23.82
C SER A 415 4.23 -2.50 -22.44
N LEU A 416 4.24 -1.67 -21.42
CA LEU A 416 3.95 -2.08 -20.05
C LEU A 416 2.72 -1.33 -19.54
N PHE A 417 1.85 -2.05 -18.88
CA PHE A 417 0.69 -1.52 -18.17
C PHE A 417 0.78 -1.96 -16.71
N ALA A 418 0.42 -1.08 -15.79
CA ALA A 418 0.32 -1.41 -14.38
C ALA A 418 -0.93 -0.79 -13.78
N SER A 419 -1.89 -1.61 -13.36
CA SER A 419 -3.02 -1.16 -12.56
C SER A 419 -2.62 -1.06 -11.09
N SER A 420 -3.27 -0.17 -10.34
CA SER A 420 -3.06 -0.02 -8.89
C SER A 420 -4.40 0.30 -8.24
N ASP A 421 -4.93 -0.62 -7.42
CA ASP A 421 -6.25 -0.52 -6.82
C ASP A 421 -6.34 0.59 -5.78
N PHE A 422 -5.37 0.70 -4.88
CA PHE A 422 -5.35 1.75 -3.84
C PHE A 422 -5.21 3.16 -4.42
N ASP A 423 -4.60 3.29 -5.58
CA ASP A 423 -4.43 4.57 -6.26
C ASP A 423 -5.56 4.82 -7.27
N ASN A 424 -6.40 3.81 -7.55
CA ASN A 424 -7.43 3.85 -8.61
C ASN A 424 -6.87 4.32 -9.95
N ARG A 425 -5.74 3.74 -10.37
CA ARG A 425 -5.00 4.16 -11.56
C ARG A 425 -4.61 3.00 -12.45
N LEU A 426 -4.40 3.33 -13.73
CA LEU A 426 -3.68 2.51 -14.69
C LEU A 426 -2.53 3.36 -15.24
N PHE A 427 -1.32 2.89 -15.03
CA PHE A 427 -0.10 3.48 -15.57
C PHE A 427 0.27 2.77 -16.87
N VAL A 428 0.66 3.53 -17.87
CA VAL A 428 0.96 3.00 -19.22
C VAL A 428 2.30 3.52 -19.72
N TRP A 429 3.18 2.63 -20.05
CA TRP A 429 4.43 2.89 -20.79
C TRP A 429 4.27 2.34 -22.21
N ARG A 430 4.31 3.21 -23.22
CA ARG A 430 4.19 2.82 -24.64
C ARG A 430 5.35 1.94 -25.10
N ASN A 431 6.50 2.15 -24.52
CA ASN A 431 7.69 1.34 -24.72
C ASN A 431 8.15 0.79 -23.38
N LEU A 432 8.65 -0.44 -23.37
CA LEU A 432 9.17 -1.03 -22.15
C LEU A 432 10.25 -0.12 -21.53
N PRO A 433 10.12 0.22 -20.26
CA PRO A 433 11.14 0.98 -19.54
C PRO A 433 12.49 0.24 -19.56
N ASN A 434 13.56 0.97 -19.82
CA ASN A 434 14.92 0.47 -19.85
C ASN A 434 15.83 1.06 -18.78
N GLU A 435 15.28 1.95 -17.95
CA GLU A 435 15.98 2.58 -16.82
C GLU A 435 15.04 2.72 -15.60
N SER A 436 15.63 2.71 -14.42
CA SER A 436 14.88 2.94 -13.20
C SER A 436 14.29 4.35 -13.17
N GLY A 437 13.08 4.48 -12.63
CA GLY A 437 12.42 5.76 -12.52
C GLY A 437 11.81 6.30 -13.81
N ALA A 438 11.76 5.49 -14.89
CA ALA A 438 11.10 5.90 -16.15
C ALA A 438 9.61 6.20 -15.90
N ALA A 439 9.19 7.43 -16.14
CA ALA A 439 7.82 7.86 -15.94
C ALA A 439 6.86 7.20 -16.95
N PRO A 440 5.59 6.92 -16.57
CA PRO A 440 4.60 6.44 -17.51
C PRO A 440 4.23 7.52 -18.53
N ASP A 441 3.93 7.11 -19.76
CA ASP A 441 3.49 8.00 -20.84
C ASP A 441 2.04 8.47 -20.64
N VAL A 442 1.20 7.61 -20.07
CA VAL A 442 -0.23 7.86 -19.82
C VAL A 442 -0.59 7.34 -18.45
N VAL A 443 -1.41 8.10 -17.72
CA VAL A 443 -2.02 7.67 -16.47
C VAL A 443 -3.53 7.85 -16.57
N TYR A 444 -4.26 6.74 -16.40
CA TYR A 444 -5.71 6.78 -16.24
C TYR A 444 -6.05 6.91 -14.76
N HIS A 445 -6.99 7.80 -14.45
CA HIS A 445 -7.51 8.01 -13.11
C HIS A 445 -8.94 7.49 -13.05
N PHE A 446 -9.17 6.48 -12.24
CA PHE A 446 -10.50 5.92 -11.97
C PHE A 446 -10.98 6.47 -10.62
N CYS A 447 -11.57 7.59 -10.65
CA CYS A 447 -11.87 8.54 -9.61
C CYS A 447 -12.10 8.07 -8.17
N TRP A 448 -11.39 8.75 -7.28
CA TRP A 448 -11.92 9.08 -5.97
C TRP A 448 -12.20 10.57 -5.81
N TYR A 449 -11.48 11.48 -6.41
CA TYR A 449 -11.69 12.92 -6.31
C TYR A 449 -11.00 13.59 -7.49
N SER A 450 -11.72 14.11 -8.44
CA SER A 450 -11.04 14.79 -9.52
C SER A 450 -11.52 16.20 -9.65
N ASN A 451 -10.62 17.07 -9.44
CA ASN A 451 -10.60 18.37 -10.08
C ASN A 451 -9.80 18.36 -11.35
N GLU A 452 -9.34 17.20 -11.75
CA GLU A 452 -8.65 17.03 -13.01
C GLU A 452 -9.58 17.19 -14.19
N ASP A 453 -8.98 17.54 -15.30
CA ASP A 453 -9.52 17.84 -16.61
C ASP A 453 -10.86 17.15 -16.92
N ALA A 454 -11.86 17.91 -17.32
CA ALA A 454 -13.19 17.40 -17.62
C ALA A 454 -13.18 16.24 -18.64
N ALA A 455 -12.15 16.16 -19.50
CA ALA A 455 -11.95 15.06 -20.43
C ALA A 455 -11.62 13.73 -19.76
N ARG A 456 -11.11 13.74 -18.53
CA ARG A 456 -10.77 12.53 -17.76
C ARG A 456 -11.84 12.14 -16.75
N ARG A 457 -12.83 12.99 -16.49
CA ARG A 457 -13.88 12.77 -15.48
C ARG A 457 -14.85 11.65 -15.80
N HIS A 458 -15.07 11.31 -17.06
CA HIS A 458 -15.98 10.23 -17.43
C HIS A 458 -15.38 8.84 -17.21
N GLN A 459 -14.07 8.75 -16.95
CA GLN A 459 -13.42 7.55 -16.41
C GLN A 459 -13.68 7.39 -14.91
N CYS A 460 -14.24 8.43 -14.31
CA CYS A 460 -14.65 8.45 -12.93
C CYS A 460 -16.02 7.82 -12.77
N GLY A 461 -16.10 6.63 -12.41
CA GLY A 461 -17.34 5.98 -12.08
C GLY A 461 -17.03 4.67 -11.42
N ASP A 462 -17.60 4.42 -10.32
CA ASP A 462 -17.89 3.17 -9.61
C ASP A 462 -16.87 1.99 -9.69
N ILE A 463 -15.64 2.16 -10.23
CA ILE A 463 -14.57 1.21 -9.98
C ILE A 463 -13.98 1.54 -8.62
N PHE A 464 -14.32 0.73 -7.70
CA PHE A 464 -13.61 0.66 -6.43
C PHE A 464 -12.41 -0.27 -6.61
N GLY A 465 -11.27 0.33 -6.93
CA GLY A 465 -10.01 -0.35 -7.14
C GLY A 465 -9.82 -0.93 -8.55
N ALA A 466 -8.74 -0.55 -9.23
CA ALA A 466 -8.25 -1.17 -10.46
C ALA A 466 -7.43 -2.42 -10.08
N TRP A 467 -8.12 -3.52 -9.68
CA TRP A 467 -7.52 -4.63 -8.95
C TRP A 467 -6.61 -5.51 -9.80
N ASP A 468 -7.05 -5.84 -11.01
CA ASP A 468 -6.31 -6.71 -11.91
C ASP A 468 -6.51 -6.31 -13.36
N ASN A 469 -5.55 -6.64 -14.20
CA ASN A 469 -5.60 -6.33 -15.62
C ASN A 469 -5.06 -7.49 -16.47
N ALA A 470 -5.50 -7.55 -17.71
CA ALA A 470 -5.05 -8.55 -18.68
C ALA A 470 -4.87 -7.91 -20.05
N LEU A 471 -3.96 -8.49 -20.82
CA LEU A 471 -3.62 -8.07 -22.16
C LEU A 471 -3.54 -9.29 -23.07
N HIS A 472 -4.13 -9.19 -24.26
CA HIS A 472 -4.05 -10.25 -25.27
C HIS A 472 -4.22 -9.63 -26.67
N GLY A 473 -3.16 -9.64 -27.49
CA GLY A 473 -3.11 -8.93 -28.76
C GLY A 473 -3.29 -7.43 -28.60
N GLU A 474 -4.35 -6.87 -29.21
CA GLU A 474 -4.73 -5.47 -29.06
C GLU A 474 -5.80 -5.23 -27.99
N PHE A 475 -6.27 -6.30 -27.34
CA PHE A 475 -7.26 -6.21 -26.29
C PHE A 475 -6.60 -5.99 -24.93
N PHE A 476 -7.20 -5.11 -24.16
CA PHE A 476 -6.82 -4.86 -22.77
C PHE A 476 -8.08 -4.90 -21.91
N ALA A 477 -8.01 -5.52 -20.76
CA ALA A 477 -9.10 -5.55 -19.80
C ALA A 477 -8.64 -5.12 -18.41
N LEU A 478 -9.54 -4.50 -17.66
CA LEU A 478 -9.33 -4.06 -16.28
C LEU A 478 -10.55 -4.45 -15.45
N ALA A 479 -10.31 -5.14 -14.33
CA ALA A 479 -11.35 -5.59 -13.42
C ALA A 479 -11.15 -5.02 -12.01
N GLY A 480 -12.26 -4.66 -11.34
CA GLY A 480 -12.24 -4.22 -9.96
C GLY A 480 -13.64 -3.92 -9.42
N GLY A 481 -13.88 -4.23 -8.15
CA GLY A 481 -15.19 -4.10 -7.53
C GLY A 481 -16.26 -4.90 -8.29
N THR A 482 -17.31 -4.25 -8.79
CA THR A 482 -18.34 -4.87 -9.64
C THR A 482 -18.20 -4.51 -11.11
N ARG A 483 -17.06 -3.94 -11.51
CA ARG A 483 -16.89 -3.33 -12.83
C ARG A 483 -15.80 -4.00 -13.66
N LEU A 484 -16.10 -4.22 -14.92
CA LEU A 484 -15.19 -4.75 -15.93
C LEU A 484 -15.13 -3.78 -17.10
N LEU A 485 -13.91 -3.32 -17.41
CA LEU A 485 -13.64 -2.47 -18.58
C LEU A 485 -12.85 -3.28 -19.61
N ILE A 486 -13.21 -3.14 -20.88
CA ILE A 486 -12.49 -3.82 -21.98
C ILE A 486 -12.21 -2.80 -23.11
N TRP A 487 -10.96 -2.73 -23.52
CA TRP A 487 -10.49 -2.01 -24.68
C TRP A 487 -10.25 -2.97 -25.83
N THR A 488 -10.68 -2.59 -27.03
CA THR A 488 -10.43 -3.31 -28.28
C THR A 488 -9.24 -2.76 -29.05
N GLU A 489 -8.65 -1.68 -28.54
CA GLU A 489 -7.37 -1.10 -28.95
C GLU A 489 -6.62 -0.75 -27.68
N LEU A 490 -5.33 -1.06 -27.59
CA LEU A 490 -4.55 -0.85 -26.37
C LEU A 490 -4.69 0.60 -25.84
N PRO A 491 -4.79 0.81 -24.53
CA PRO A 491 -5.01 2.14 -23.92
C PRO A 491 -3.72 2.99 -23.92
N LEU A 492 -3.06 3.12 -25.07
CA LEU A 492 -1.76 3.80 -25.22
C LEU A 492 -1.89 5.33 -25.30
N GLU A 493 -3.05 5.84 -25.73
CA GLU A 493 -3.24 7.27 -26.02
C GLU A 493 -4.32 7.94 -25.15
N GLY A 494 -4.73 7.28 -24.05
CA GLY A 494 -5.81 7.79 -23.21
C GLY A 494 -7.21 7.52 -23.78
N ASN A 495 -7.33 6.60 -24.74
CA ASN A 495 -8.59 6.19 -25.34
C ASN A 495 -9.49 5.44 -24.33
N LEU A 496 -10.81 5.57 -24.53
CA LEU A 496 -11.81 4.97 -23.64
C LEU A 496 -11.98 3.47 -23.92
N PRO A 497 -12.44 2.71 -22.89
CA PRO A 497 -12.83 1.32 -23.10
C PRO A 497 -14.01 1.22 -24.08
N ALA A 498 -14.00 0.19 -24.92
CA ALA A 498 -15.09 -0.14 -25.82
C ALA A 498 -16.31 -0.70 -25.07
N TYR A 499 -16.06 -1.41 -23.96
CA TYR A 499 -17.09 -1.98 -23.09
C TYR A 499 -16.86 -1.58 -21.65
N ASP A 500 -17.96 -1.25 -20.96
CA ASP A 500 -18.01 -0.84 -19.56
C ASP A 500 -19.17 -1.55 -18.87
N PHE A 501 -18.87 -2.69 -18.27
CA PHE A 501 -19.84 -3.51 -17.55
C PHE A 501 -19.80 -3.17 -16.07
N LYS A 502 -20.86 -2.59 -15.55
CA LYS A 502 -20.90 -2.04 -14.18
C LYS A 502 -21.30 -3.05 -13.10
N GLU A 503 -22.12 -4.02 -13.44
CA GLU A 503 -22.72 -4.94 -12.46
C GLU A 503 -22.76 -6.38 -12.94
N GLY A 504 -22.39 -6.66 -14.19
CA GLY A 504 -22.44 -8.02 -14.72
C GLY A 504 -22.42 -8.08 -16.24
N VAL A 505 -22.40 -9.32 -16.77
CA VAL A 505 -22.43 -9.66 -18.19
C VAL A 505 -23.40 -10.81 -18.42
N GLY A 506 -24.36 -10.67 -19.33
CA GLY A 506 -25.41 -11.67 -19.54
C GLY A 506 -26.23 -11.91 -18.28
N SER A 507 -26.33 -13.15 -17.86
CA SER A 507 -27.00 -13.51 -16.58
C SER A 507 -26.09 -13.42 -15.35
N VAL A 508 -24.77 -13.24 -15.53
CA VAL A 508 -23.81 -13.16 -14.44
C VAL A 508 -23.85 -11.78 -13.80
N GLN A 509 -24.08 -11.74 -12.49
CA GLN A 509 -23.94 -10.54 -11.67
C GLN A 509 -22.60 -10.57 -10.94
N PHE A 510 -21.86 -9.50 -10.97
CA PHE A 510 -20.57 -9.35 -10.31
C PHE A 510 -20.75 -8.91 -8.84
N ASP A 511 -20.01 -9.54 -7.94
CA ASP A 511 -20.01 -9.20 -6.51
C ASP A 511 -18.67 -8.55 -6.09
N GLU A 512 -17.52 -9.21 -6.37
CA GLU A 512 -16.18 -8.65 -6.11
C GLU A 512 -15.19 -9.20 -7.13
N LEU A 513 -14.98 -8.44 -8.21
CA LEU A 513 -14.03 -8.82 -9.25
C LEU A 513 -12.58 -8.58 -8.79
N THR A 514 -11.77 -9.62 -8.86
CA THR A 514 -10.39 -9.63 -8.38
C THR A 514 -9.40 -10.22 -9.38
N GLY A 515 -9.85 -10.66 -10.54
CA GLY A 515 -8.97 -11.22 -11.55
C GLY A 515 -9.59 -11.19 -12.93
N VAL A 516 -8.74 -10.98 -13.94
CA VAL A 516 -9.10 -11.08 -15.36
C VAL A 516 -7.95 -11.68 -16.14
N ALA A 517 -8.27 -12.56 -17.11
CA ALA A 517 -7.31 -13.13 -18.04
C ALA A 517 -7.95 -13.34 -19.42
N MET A 518 -7.12 -13.45 -20.42
CA MET A 518 -7.55 -13.72 -21.81
C MET A 518 -6.54 -14.63 -22.50
N ASP A 519 -7.05 -15.48 -23.40
CA ASP A 519 -6.24 -16.24 -24.36
C ASP A 519 -6.99 -16.35 -25.71
N ASP A 520 -6.45 -17.12 -26.65
CA ASP A 520 -7.04 -17.32 -27.98
C ASP A 520 -8.46 -17.89 -27.97
N ARG A 521 -8.91 -18.49 -26.85
CA ARG A 521 -10.19 -19.19 -26.78
C ARG A 521 -11.17 -18.52 -25.83
N TYR A 522 -10.66 -17.99 -24.71
CA TYR A 522 -11.52 -17.64 -23.61
C TYR A 522 -11.14 -16.29 -22.99
N PHE A 523 -12.16 -15.69 -22.43
CA PHE A 523 -12.08 -14.55 -21.55
C PHE A 523 -12.50 -15.00 -20.15
N TYR A 524 -11.68 -14.74 -19.13
CA TYR A 524 -11.86 -15.20 -17.76
C TYR A 524 -12.03 -14.05 -16.80
N VAL A 525 -12.96 -14.19 -15.84
CA VAL A 525 -13.16 -13.21 -14.79
C VAL A 525 -13.29 -13.91 -13.45
N ALA A 526 -12.47 -13.56 -12.48
CA ALA A 526 -12.55 -14.04 -11.11
C ALA A 526 -13.45 -13.14 -10.28
N ASP A 527 -14.42 -13.73 -9.63
CA ASP A 527 -15.27 -13.11 -8.62
C ASP A 527 -15.02 -13.75 -7.26
N LYS A 528 -14.36 -13.01 -6.39
CA LYS A 528 -13.90 -13.49 -5.08
C LYS A 528 -15.04 -13.86 -4.16
N ARG A 529 -16.09 -13.02 -4.07
CA ARG A 529 -17.23 -13.29 -3.18
C ARG A 529 -18.12 -14.38 -3.71
N ALA A 530 -18.28 -14.46 -5.03
CA ALA A 530 -18.99 -15.55 -5.67
C ALA A 530 -18.23 -16.88 -5.57
N SER A 531 -16.92 -16.84 -5.23
CA SER A 531 -16.02 -18.01 -5.26
C SER A 531 -16.07 -18.72 -6.63
N ALA A 532 -15.99 -17.93 -7.68
CA ALA A 532 -16.16 -18.40 -9.06
C ALA A 532 -15.17 -17.75 -10.01
N VAL A 533 -14.82 -18.49 -11.08
CA VAL A 533 -14.21 -17.92 -12.27
C VAL A 533 -15.18 -18.16 -13.44
N TYR A 534 -15.69 -17.09 -14.00
CA TYR A 534 -16.56 -17.14 -15.17
C TYR A 534 -15.72 -17.16 -16.44
N VAL A 535 -16.13 -17.97 -17.40
CA VAL A 535 -15.40 -18.22 -18.65
C VAL A 535 -16.32 -17.96 -19.83
N TRP A 536 -15.96 -17.03 -20.69
CA TRP A 536 -16.64 -16.73 -21.95
C TRP A 536 -15.81 -17.20 -23.15
N ALA A 537 -16.48 -17.65 -24.21
CA ALA A 537 -15.84 -17.92 -25.49
C ALA A 537 -15.58 -16.61 -26.24
N GLY A 538 -14.38 -16.06 -26.12
CA GLY A 538 -14.02 -14.76 -26.66
C GLY A 538 -14.47 -13.59 -25.77
N ILE A 539 -14.33 -12.37 -26.28
CA ILE A 539 -14.68 -11.14 -25.53
C ILE A 539 -16.21 -11.06 -25.34
N PRO A 540 -16.70 -10.88 -24.09
CA PRO A 540 -18.13 -10.72 -23.83
C PRO A 540 -18.64 -9.38 -24.34
N ASP A 541 -19.81 -9.37 -24.95
CA ASP A 541 -20.50 -8.17 -25.51
C ASP A 541 -21.70 -7.70 -24.67
N GLY A 542 -21.87 -8.24 -23.47
CA GLY A 542 -22.97 -7.92 -22.58
C GLY A 542 -24.19 -8.84 -22.72
N THR A 543 -24.29 -9.63 -23.81
CA THR A 543 -25.37 -10.60 -24.05
C THR A 543 -24.92 -12.05 -23.93
N HIS A 544 -23.63 -12.30 -24.03
CA HIS A 544 -23.05 -13.62 -24.01
C HIS A 544 -23.11 -14.24 -22.60
N GLU A 545 -23.55 -15.48 -22.56
CA GLU A 545 -23.47 -16.31 -21.34
C GLU A 545 -22.09 -16.97 -21.24
N PRO A 546 -21.58 -17.21 -20.03
CA PRO A 546 -20.35 -17.94 -19.85
C PRO A 546 -20.51 -19.41 -20.33
N VAL A 547 -19.50 -19.92 -21.00
CA VAL A 547 -19.44 -21.31 -21.44
C VAL A 547 -19.07 -22.26 -20.31
N ALA A 548 -18.46 -21.75 -19.25
CA ALA A 548 -18.15 -22.49 -18.02
C ALA A 548 -18.09 -21.54 -16.81
N THR A 549 -18.30 -22.13 -15.62
CA THR A 549 -18.04 -21.48 -14.33
C THR A 549 -17.20 -22.43 -13.50
N LEU A 550 -15.99 -22.01 -13.13
CA LEU A 550 -15.07 -22.80 -12.34
C LEU A 550 -15.25 -22.45 -10.86
N ALA A 551 -15.43 -23.44 -10.01
CA ALA A 551 -15.55 -23.26 -8.57
C ALA A 551 -14.13 -23.14 -7.96
N VAL A 552 -13.74 -21.94 -7.57
CA VAL A 552 -12.47 -21.66 -6.89
C VAL A 552 -12.77 -20.85 -5.64
N ASN A 553 -12.25 -21.29 -4.51
CA ASN A 553 -12.49 -20.59 -3.25
C ASN A 553 -11.78 -19.24 -3.20
N GLN A 554 -12.56 -18.16 -3.19
CA GLN A 554 -12.08 -16.78 -3.13
C GLN A 554 -10.91 -16.53 -4.12
N PRO A 555 -11.15 -16.70 -5.43
CA PRO A 555 -10.11 -16.48 -6.43
C PRO A 555 -9.66 -15.01 -6.40
N THR A 556 -8.39 -14.78 -6.70
CA THR A 556 -7.85 -13.43 -6.79
C THR A 556 -7.35 -13.14 -8.21
N ARG A 557 -6.08 -13.33 -8.51
CA ARG A 557 -5.55 -13.02 -9.84
C ARG A 557 -5.59 -14.21 -10.77
N LEU A 558 -5.67 -13.93 -12.07
CA LEU A 558 -5.71 -14.93 -13.13
C LEU A 558 -4.57 -14.70 -14.12
N SER A 559 -4.14 -15.77 -14.76
CA SER A 559 -3.27 -15.71 -15.94
C SER A 559 -3.50 -16.92 -16.84
N SER A 560 -3.47 -16.73 -18.15
CA SER A 560 -3.57 -17.82 -19.13
C SER A 560 -2.51 -17.66 -20.23
N ASP A 561 -1.88 -18.78 -20.62
CA ASP A 561 -1.00 -18.88 -21.78
C ASP A 561 -1.64 -19.67 -22.94
N GLY A 562 -2.96 -19.90 -22.88
CA GLY A 562 -3.72 -20.68 -23.87
C GLY A 562 -3.58 -22.19 -23.74
N THR A 563 -2.62 -22.67 -22.95
CA THR A 563 -2.47 -24.10 -22.56
C THR A 563 -2.93 -24.32 -21.13
N TRP A 564 -2.54 -23.42 -20.26
CA TRP A 564 -2.81 -23.43 -18.86
C TRP A 564 -3.53 -22.14 -18.43
N LEU A 565 -4.51 -22.29 -17.53
CA LEU A 565 -5.09 -21.20 -16.77
C LEU A 565 -4.64 -21.35 -15.33
N ALA A 566 -3.93 -20.36 -14.80
CA ALA A 566 -3.59 -20.25 -13.40
C ALA A 566 -4.58 -19.35 -12.68
N VAL A 567 -5.11 -19.84 -11.56
CA VAL A 567 -6.04 -19.12 -10.68
C VAL A 567 -5.44 -19.09 -9.30
N ASN A 568 -5.15 -17.91 -8.80
CA ASN A 568 -4.69 -17.77 -7.43
C ASN A 568 -5.86 -17.84 -6.45
N SER A 569 -5.64 -18.47 -5.30
CA SER A 569 -6.57 -18.49 -4.16
C SER A 569 -5.82 -18.19 -2.88
N THR A 570 -5.83 -16.92 -2.47
CA THR A 570 -5.10 -16.46 -1.29
C THR A 570 -5.50 -17.22 -0.03
N MET A 571 -6.79 -17.38 0.20
CA MET A 571 -7.31 -18.12 1.37
C MET A 571 -7.11 -19.63 1.26
N GLY A 572 -6.92 -20.15 0.06
CA GLY A 572 -6.54 -21.54 -0.19
C GLY A 572 -5.04 -21.80 -0.04
N ASN A 573 -4.23 -20.74 0.16
CA ASN A 573 -2.77 -20.77 0.21
C ASN A 573 -2.15 -21.51 -0.97
N GLY A 574 -2.62 -21.23 -2.19
CA GLY A 574 -2.07 -21.88 -3.37
C GLY A 574 -2.67 -21.41 -4.69
N ALA A 575 -2.14 -21.94 -5.76
CA ALA A 575 -2.63 -21.75 -7.11
C ALA A 575 -3.39 -22.99 -7.59
N GLN A 576 -4.42 -22.78 -8.40
CA GLN A 576 -5.13 -23.83 -9.09
C GLN A 576 -4.86 -23.72 -10.58
N ILE A 577 -4.30 -24.75 -11.18
CA ILE A 577 -3.89 -24.80 -12.58
C ILE A 577 -4.87 -25.67 -13.34
N PHE A 578 -5.49 -25.09 -14.36
CA PHE A 578 -6.46 -25.77 -15.24
C PHE A 578 -5.84 -25.97 -16.63
N ARG A 579 -6.20 -27.05 -17.27
CA ARG A 579 -5.97 -27.23 -18.72
C ARG A 579 -7.02 -26.47 -19.49
N VAL A 580 -6.60 -25.52 -20.33
CA VAL A 580 -7.53 -24.68 -21.12
C VAL A 580 -8.41 -25.51 -22.05
N ASP A 581 -7.89 -26.58 -22.65
CA ASP A 581 -8.63 -27.48 -23.54
C ASP A 581 -9.69 -28.36 -22.81
N GLU A 582 -9.61 -28.45 -21.48
CA GLU A 582 -10.54 -29.24 -20.64
C GLU A 582 -11.57 -28.38 -19.90
N ILE A 583 -11.44 -27.05 -19.87
CA ILE A 583 -12.29 -26.15 -19.08
C ILE A 583 -13.78 -26.33 -19.39
N ALA A 584 -14.15 -26.44 -20.66
CA ALA A 584 -15.55 -26.58 -21.05
C ALA A 584 -16.12 -27.98 -20.80
N THR A 585 -15.29 -28.98 -20.46
CA THR A 585 -15.70 -30.38 -20.33
C THR A 585 -15.57 -30.96 -18.94
N SER A 586 -14.47 -30.68 -18.25
CA SER A 586 -14.23 -31.21 -16.90
C SER A 586 -14.02 -30.11 -15.86
N GLY A 587 -13.34 -29.02 -16.21
CA GLY A 587 -13.05 -27.91 -15.31
C GLY A 587 -12.28 -28.28 -14.06
N ALA A 588 -11.58 -29.41 -14.05
CA ALA A 588 -10.88 -29.90 -12.86
C ALA A 588 -9.46 -29.34 -12.79
N PRO A 589 -9.11 -28.63 -11.70
CA PRO A 589 -7.76 -28.09 -11.54
C PRO A 589 -6.79 -29.10 -10.94
N THR A 590 -5.49 -28.84 -11.13
CA THR A 590 -4.43 -29.37 -10.28
C THR A 590 -3.98 -28.28 -9.32
N ALA A 591 -4.02 -28.54 -8.02
CA ALA A 591 -3.58 -27.59 -7.01
C ALA A 591 -2.04 -27.60 -6.92
N VAL A 592 -1.46 -26.39 -6.91
CA VAL A 592 -0.04 -26.14 -6.63
C VAL A 592 0.09 -25.43 -5.30
N GLY A 593 1.00 -25.89 -4.43
CA GLY A 593 1.29 -25.26 -3.15
C GLY A 593 0.48 -25.76 -1.96
N GLY A 594 -0.27 -26.84 -2.12
CA GLY A 594 -0.96 -27.50 -0.98
C GLY A 594 0.03 -27.93 0.11
N GLY A 595 -0.35 -27.76 1.40
CA GLY A 595 0.44 -28.24 2.53
C GLY A 595 1.35 -27.21 3.22
N GLY A 596 1.13 -25.91 3.00
CA GLY A 596 1.80 -24.83 3.77
C GLY A 596 3.13 -24.37 3.17
N ILE A 597 3.34 -24.58 1.89
CA ILE A 597 4.51 -24.05 1.16
C ILE A 597 4.39 -22.55 1.04
N PHE A 598 3.19 -22.04 0.70
CA PHE A 598 2.92 -20.62 0.52
C PHE A 598 2.28 -20.00 1.77
N ASN A 599 2.49 -18.71 1.94
CA ASN A 599 1.88 -17.89 2.95
C ASN A 599 1.16 -16.71 2.27
N LEU A 600 -0.17 -16.86 2.09
CA LEU A 600 -1.02 -15.86 1.45
C LEU A 600 -0.53 -15.42 0.06
N PRO A 601 -0.37 -16.31 -0.89
CA PRO A 601 0.00 -15.93 -2.24
C PRO A 601 -1.12 -15.07 -2.85
N GLU A 602 -0.77 -13.96 -3.51
CA GLU A 602 -1.75 -13.07 -4.14
C GLU A 602 -1.73 -13.10 -5.66
N GLY A 603 -0.66 -13.53 -6.27
CA GLY A 603 -0.53 -13.58 -7.73
C GLY A 603 0.07 -14.87 -8.23
N THR A 604 -0.48 -15.36 -9.34
CA THR A 604 0.03 -16.52 -10.05
C THR A 604 0.00 -16.23 -11.54
N THR A 605 1.12 -16.45 -12.22
CA THR A 605 1.28 -16.20 -13.66
C THR A 605 1.78 -17.45 -14.34
N VAL A 606 1.14 -17.82 -15.44
CA VAL A 606 1.64 -18.80 -16.42
C VAL A 606 1.94 -18.07 -17.73
N ASP A 607 3.08 -18.35 -18.30
CA ASP A 607 3.43 -17.91 -19.64
C ASP A 607 4.46 -18.85 -20.27
N GLY A 608 4.21 -19.26 -21.50
CA GLY A 608 5.09 -20.14 -22.26
C GLY A 608 5.41 -21.48 -21.59
N GLY A 609 4.55 -21.95 -20.69
CA GLY A 609 4.78 -23.16 -19.91
C GLY A 609 5.58 -22.94 -18.61
N HIS A 610 5.94 -21.71 -18.28
CA HIS A 610 6.55 -21.33 -17.01
C HIS A 610 5.49 -20.98 -15.96
N LEU A 611 5.81 -21.13 -14.69
CA LEU A 611 4.92 -20.76 -13.59
C LEU A 611 5.65 -19.85 -12.60
N PHE A 612 5.00 -18.74 -12.28
CA PHE A 612 5.44 -17.75 -11.28
C PHE A 612 4.37 -17.60 -10.22
N VAL A 613 4.74 -17.73 -8.95
CA VAL A 613 3.81 -17.53 -7.81
C VAL A 613 4.38 -16.48 -6.88
N ALA A 614 3.67 -15.35 -6.78
CA ALA A 614 3.97 -14.30 -5.82
C ALA A 614 3.46 -14.72 -4.44
N ASP A 615 4.37 -15.22 -3.61
CA ASP A 615 4.14 -15.67 -2.24
C ASP A 615 4.27 -14.50 -1.26
N THR A 616 3.23 -13.69 -1.23
CA THR A 616 3.19 -12.37 -0.61
C THR A 616 3.62 -12.40 0.85
N GLY A 617 3.07 -13.31 1.66
CA GLY A 617 3.37 -13.38 3.08
C GLY A 617 4.76 -13.93 3.41
N ASN A 618 5.44 -14.55 2.46
CA ASN A 618 6.83 -14.98 2.57
C ASN A 618 7.83 -14.03 1.86
N ASN A 619 7.34 -12.95 1.24
CA ASN A 619 8.15 -11.97 0.53
C ASN A 619 8.99 -12.56 -0.62
N GLN A 620 8.43 -13.51 -1.35
CA GLN A 620 9.13 -14.30 -2.37
C GLN A 620 8.31 -14.42 -3.65
N VAL A 621 8.99 -14.61 -4.77
CA VAL A 621 8.39 -15.14 -5.99
C VAL A 621 9.01 -16.50 -6.28
N HIS A 622 8.17 -17.53 -6.29
CA HIS A 622 8.56 -18.88 -6.65
C HIS A 622 8.44 -19.06 -8.16
N VAL A 623 9.47 -19.60 -8.79
CA VAL A 623 9.56 -19.76 -10.24
C VAL A 623 9.82 -21.21 -10.59
N TRP A 624 8.98 -21.78 -11.44
CA TRP A 624 9.19 -23.08 -12.09
C TRP A 624 9.45 -22.85 -13.58
N GLU A 625 10.54 -23.42 -14.07
CA GLU A 625 10.87 -23.38 -15.51
C GLU A 625 9.87 -24.19 -16.34
N ASP A 626 9.28 -25.23 -15.75
CA ASP A 626 8.22 -26.02 -16.37
C ASP A 626 7.05 -26.16 -15.39
N VAL A 627 5.88 -25.68 -15.78
CA VAL A 627 4.65 -25.80 -14.98
C VAL A 627 4.35 -27.28 -14.62
N ALA A 628 4.73 -28.23 -15.46
CA ALA A 628 4.53 -29.66 -15.20
C ALA A 628 5.27 -30.12 -13.94
N ASP A 629 6.41 -29.53 -13.60
CA ASP A 629 7.13 -29.83 -12.36
C ASP A 629 6.37 -29.37 -11.12
N ALA A 630 5.75 -28.19 -11.17
CA ALA A 630 4.87 -27.72 -10.10
C ALA A 630 3.64 -28.65 -9.91
N LEU A 631 3.06 -29.15 -11.02
CA LEU A 631 1.89 -30.03 -10.97
C LEU A 631 2.15 -31.40 -10.33
N VAL A 632 3.40 -31.88 -10.36
CA VAL A 632 3.81 -33.12 -9.68
C VAL A 632 4.43 -32.87 -8.30
N GLY A 633 4.36 -31.65 -7.78
CA GLY A 633 4.76 -31.28 -6.44
C GLY A 633 6.26 -31.06 -6.25
N ARG A 634 7.01 -30.77 -7.32
CA ARG A 634 8.41 -30.36 -7.19
C ARG A 634 8.50 -28.95 -6.63
N SER A 635 9.56 -28.71 -5.86
CA SER A 635 9.89 -27.36 -5.40
C SER A 635 10.18 -26.42 -6.59
N ALA A 636 9.99 -25.13 -6.40
CA ALA A 636 10.41 -24.13 -7.36
C ALA A 636 11.89 -24.24 -7.69
N ASP A 637 12.23 -24.00 -8.95
CA ASP A 637 13.62 -24.02 -9.43
C ASP A 637 14.38 -22.79 -8.94
N VAL A 638 13.68 -21.65 -8.82
CA VAL A 638 14.25 -20.36 -8.43
C VAL A 638 13.35 -19.65 -7.42
N ILE A 639 13.98 -18.94 -6.48
CA ILE A 639 13.32 -18.00 -5.57
C ILE A 639 13.87 -16.60 -5.83
N LEU A 640 12.99 -15.68 -6.22
CA LEU A 640 13.30 -14.25 -6.34
C LEU A 640 12.78 -13.48 -5.12
N GLY A 641 13.42 -12.38 -4.78
CA GLY A 641 13.04 -11.51 -3.66
C GLY A 641 13.49 -11.99 -2.30
N ALA A 642 14.31 -13.04 -2.24
CA ALA A 642 14.87 -13.59 -1.02
C ALA A 642 16.15 -14.37 -1.30
N SER A 643 16.98 -14.57 -0.29
CA SER A 643 18.23 -15.37 -0.41
C SER A 643 17.97 -16.88 -0.55
N GLY A 644 16.74 -17.32 -0.34
CA GLY A 644 16.29 -18.71 -0.47
C GLY A 644 14.93 -18.92 0.20
N PRO A 645 14.35 -20.13 0.13
CA PRO A 645 12.97 -20.38 0.57
C PRO A 645 12.74 -20.21 2.09
N SER A 646 13.79 -20.19 2.89
CA SER A 646 13.70 -19.94 4.34
C SER A 646 13.87 -18.47 4.73
N ASP A 647 14.24 -17.61 3.79
CA ASP A 647 14.38 -16.18 4.00
C ASP A 647 13.05 -15.51 3.70
N THR A 648 12.28 -15.23 4.74
CA THR A 648 10.94 -14.64 4.64
C THR A 648 10.89 -13.21 5.19
N GLN A 649 12.04 -12.59 5.42
CA GLN A 649 12.08 -11.23 5.92
C GLN A 649 11.76 -10.23 4.81
N PRO A 650 10.87 -9.27 5.07
CA PRO A 650 10.57 -8.22 4.10
C PRO A 650 11.72 -7.21 4.03
N GLU A 651 12.15 -6.89 2.82
CA GLU A 651 13.17 -5.87 2.56
C GLU A 651 12.90 -5.17 1.22
N ILE A 652 13.40 -3.95 1.04
CA ILE A 652 13.23 -3.14 -0.18
C ILE A 652 14.59 -2.91 -0.87
N THR A 653 15.33 -3.98 -1.11
CA THR A 653 16.63 -3.94 -1.82
C THR A 653 16.46 -4.40 -3.28
N ARG A 654 17.57 -4.52 -4.00
CA ARG A 654 17.52 -5.00 -5.40
C ARG A 654 17.18 -6.48 -5.52
N ASN A 655 17.52 -7.29 -4.54
CA ASN A 655 17.36 -8.75 -4.55
C ASN A 655 16.42 -9.26 -3.46
N GLN A 656 15.78 -8.36 -2.72
CA GLN A 656 14.78 -8.68 -1.72
C GLN A 656 13.51 -7.87 -1.98
N MET A 657 12.37 -8.42 -1.58
CA MET A 657 11.06 -7.87 -1.83
C MET A 657 10.26 -7.68 -0.54
N PHE A 658 9.28 -6.80 -0.61
CA PHE A 658 8.28 -6.64 0.41
C PHE A 658 6.89 -6.83 -0.21
N TRP A 659 6.22 -7.92 0.14
CA TRP A 659 4.90 -8.31 -0.34
C TRP A 659 4.76 -8.27 -1.87
N PRO A 660 5.53 -9.06 -2.61
CA PRO A 660 5.25 -9.24 -4.03
C PRO A 660 3.84 -9.82 -4.18
N ALA A 661 3.00 -9.19 -5.00
CA ALA A 661 1.58 -9.52 -5.09
C ALA A 661 1.11 -9.85 -6.50
N ALA A 662 1.87 -9.44 -7.51
CA ALA A 662 1.56 -9.72 -8.90
C ALA A 662 2.83 -9.87 -9.71
N ALA A 663 2.79 -10.68 -10.74
CA ALA A 663 3.89 -10.84 -11.69
C ALA A 663 3.35 -10.91 -13.12
N SER A 664 4.16 -10.48 -14.07
CA SER A 664 3.91 -10.63 -15.51
C SER A 664 5.21 -10.98 -16.20
N PHE A 665 5.18 -12.02 -16.99
CA PHE A 665 6.30 -12.43 -17.84
C PHE A 665 5.91 -12.24 -19.30
N ASP A 666 6.80 -11.65 -20.10
CA ASP A 666 6.53 -11.33 -21.50
C ASP A 666 7.44 -12.12 -22.47
N GLY A 667 8.11 -13.14 -21.97
CA GLY A 667 9.07 -13.95 -22.70
C GLY A 667 10.52 -13.46 -22.56
N ASP A 668 10.72 -12.17 -22.32
CA ASP A 668 12.05 -11.56 -22.13
C ASP A 668 12.26 -11.06 -20.70
N TYR A 669 11.23 -10.48 -20.07
CA TYR A 669 11.33 -9.86 -18.76
C TYR A 669 10.24 -10.35 -17.82
N LEU A 670 10.61 -10.54 -16.56
CA LEU A 670 9.65 -10.71 -15.47
C LEU A 670 9.49 -9.40 -14.71
N TRP A 671 8.27 -8.88 -14.73
CA TRP A 671 7.86 -7.72 -13.94
C TRP A 671 7.14 -8.19 -12.69
N VAL A 672 7.52 -7.66 -11.54
CA VAL A 672 6.91 -8.01 -10.24
C VAL A 672 6.45 -6.74 -9.54
N GLY A 673 5.16 -6.69 -9.19
CA GLY A 673 4.57 -5.62 -8.40
C GLY A 673 4.56 -5.97 -6.92
N GLU A 674 5.01 -5.04 -6.08
CA GLU A 674 5.00 -5.15 -4.63
C GLU A 674 3.85 -4.36 -4.03
N ARG A 675 3.10 -4.99 -3.14
CA ARG A 675 1.87 -4.43 -2.56
C ARG A 675 2.15 -3.53 -1.35
N LYS A 676 1.45 -2.40 -1.30
CA LYS A 676 1.22 -1.51 -0.14
C LYS A 676 2.48 -0.84 0.44
N PHE A 677 3.55 -1.56 0.67
CA PHE A 677 4.62 -1.09 1.55
C PHE A 677 5.90 -0.64 0.84
N SER A 678 6.20 -1.10 -0.33
CA SER A 678 7.34 -0.62 -1.10
C SER A 678 6.95 0.37 -2.21
N GLY A 679 5.72 0.23 -2.71
CA GLY A 679 5.19 1.11 -3.77
C GLY A 679 6.03 1.05 -5.03
N ARG A 680 6.54 -0.13 -5.41
CA ARG A 680 7.44 -0.28 -6.56
C ARG A 680 7.06 -1.45 -7.45
N LEU A 681 7.41 -1.31 -8.71
CA LEU A 681 7.39 -2.36 -9.71
C LEU A 681 8.83 -2.66 -10.12
N VAL A 682 9.27 -3.90 -9.97
CA VAL A 682 10.65 -4.31 -10.28
C VAL A 682 10.69 -5.24 -11.49
N ARG A 683 11.77 -5.17 -12.26
CA ARG A 683 12.03 -6.02 -13.45
C ARG A 683 13.23 -6.91 -13.21
N PHE A 684 13.10 -8.16 -13.64
CA PHE A 684 14.19 -9.12 -13.74
C PHE A 684 14.40 -9.55 -15.18
N SER A 685 15.65 -9.57 -15.63
CA SER A 685 16.03 -10.20 -16.90
C SER A 685 16.56 -11.61 -16.64
N PRO A 686 16.27 -12.58 -17.50
CA PRO A 686 16.90 -13.90 -17.43
C PRO A 686 18.43 -13.76 -17.43
N THR A 687 19.08 -14.48 -16.54
CA THR A 687 20.55 -14.55 -16.46
C THR A 687 21.00 -15.74 -17.30
N GLY A 688 21.40 -15.49 -18.54
CA GLY A 688 21.91 -16.50 -19.45
C GLY A 688 23.28 -17.00 -19.09
#